data_7ddf3b6932958dbc24a29737e1bc41a8
#
_entry.id   7ddf3b6932958dbc24a29737e1bc41a8
#
_cell.length_a   1.000
_cell.length_b   1.000
_cell.length_c   1.000
_cell.angle_alpha   90.00
_cell.angle_beta   90.00
_cell.angle_gamma   90.00
#
_symmetry.space_group_name_H-M   'P 1'
#
loop_
_entity.id
_entity.type
_entity.pdbx_description
1 polymer ?
#
loop_
_entity_poly.entity_id
_entity_poly.type
_entity_poly.pdbx_seq_one_letter_code
_entity_poly.pdbx_strand_id
1 'polypeptide(L)'
;MGTAQGPSVTINIDAAVGRRNINPNIYGVAFATQAQLADLNCPLNRSGGNATSQYNWQLNAANHGNDWFFESLDEGSSIAGKVNDDFIADTKAAGAQPMLTIPTIGWVAKLGPNRGKLASFSIAKYGPQKANDWQWFPDAGNGLKQSDGSKITGNNPNDANIPADSTFQQGWMQQLVGKWGVASNGGLRYYLMDNEPSLWQETHRDVHPSGPTMDEIKNKIIDYGAKVKATDSSALVVGPEEWGWPGYLYSGYDQQWAGQNGNWNPAAFPDRTAHNGADYLPWVLDQLHQYDVQTGKRSLDVFTVHWYPQGSQALNLPGEAFSNDVSPAMSNLRNRSTRSLWDPNYTDQSWINSKVYVIPRMRGWVNQYYPGLQIGITEYNWGAEGFINGATTQADIFGIFGREGLDMAARWTTPDSSTPTYKAMKMYRNYDGNKSTFGDVSVSDSVPDPDSLSSFAALRSSDGALTVMIVNKSLSGSTLANCNLANFAGGNSAQVWQLTSANMIARLGDLSLSGNSLSLTVPAQSVTLLVISAAVPTPTPTPTPTPTATPTPTPTPTPVAPVLYTEANSQQAIALDSVNFLGDPFAIGTTYNFSSDQRTRIMLFAKNLVLNAGENSSVVTAQGQDSQGTAYPLTVEFVGDVPGYLGLTEVVVRFSNQLPSSGKLWLSISLRRVPSNQAFINIKP
;
A
#
# COMPACT_ATOMS: atom_id res chain seq x y z
N MET A 1 15.50 -10.65 -43.46
CA MET A 1 14.98 -11.91 -42.88
C MET A 1 13.75 -11.54 -42.08
N GLY A 2 12.56 -11.99 -42.50
CA GLY A 2 11.32 -11.75 -41.73
C GLY A 2 11.42 -12.47 -40.40
N THR A 3 11.32 -11.71 -39.29
CA THR A 3 11.21 -12.30 -37.96
C THR A 3 9.95 -13.17 -37.97
N ALA A 4 10.09 -14.45 -37.64
CA ALA A 4 8.93 -15.32 -37.48
C ALA A 4 7.98 -14.65 -36.47
N GLN A 5 6.75 -14.37 -36.93
CA GLN A 5 5.70 -13.83 -36.07
C GLN A 5 5.36 -14.89 -35.04
N GLY A 6 5.57 -14.58 -33.77
CA GLY A 6 5.25 -15.48 -32.65
C GLY A 6 3.74 -15.71 -32.52
N PRO A 7 3.31 -16.48 -31.51
CA PRO A 7 1.89 -16.79 -31.32
C PRO A 7 1.06 -15.52 -31.14
N SER A 8 -0.19 -15.58 -31.63
CA SER A 8 -1.18 -14.52 -31.40
C SER A 8 -1.86 -14.74 -30.04
N VAL A 9 -1.95 -13.70 -29.23
CA VAL A 9 -2.62 -13.68 -27.93
C VAL A 9 -3.74 -12.67 -27.95
N THR A 10 -4.95 -13.08 -27.55
CA THR A 10 -6.09 -12.18 -27.40
C THR A 10 -6.16 -11.71 -25.95
N ILE A 11 -6.24 -10.40 -25.77
CA ILE A 11 -6.44 -9.70 -24.50
C ILE A 11 -7.84 -9.13 -24.51
N ASN A 12 -8.73 -9.61 -23.63
CA ASN A 12 -10.06 -9.07 -23.51
C ASN A 12 -10.16 -8.16 -22.29
N ILE A 13 -10.60 -6.92 -22.51
CA ILE A 13 -10.68 -5.86 -21.49
C ILE A 13 -12.11 -5.37 -21.43
N ASP A 14 -12.68 -5.31 -20.22
CA ASP A 14 -14.01 -4.75 -19.99
C ASP A 14 -13.94 -3.63 -18.95
N ALA A 15 -14.09 -2.39 -19.40
CA ALA A 15 -13.95 -1.20 -18.56
C ALA A 15 -15.12 -0.99 -17.58
N ALA A 16 -16.23 -1.76 -17.68
CA ALA A 16 -17.35 -1.68 -16.77
C ALA A 16 -17.33 -2.75 -15.66
N VAL A 17 -16.52 -3.81 -15.83
CA VAL A 17 -16.52 -4.98 -14.97
C VAL A 17 -15.25 -5.01 -14.08
N GLY A 18 -15.37 -5.57 -12.89
CA GLY A 18 -14.23 -5.78 -11.99
C GLY A 18 -13.58 -4.50 -11.47
N ARG A 19 -14.29 -3.39 -11.48
CA ARG A 19 -13.77 -2.09 -11.06
C ARG A 19 -13.33 -2.12 -9.60
N ARG A 20 -12.06 -1.74 -9.36
CA ARG A 20 -11.48 -1.64 -8.03
C ARG A 20 -10.45 -0.51 -8.01
N ASN A 21 -10.51 0.34 -6.99
CA ASN A 21 -9.48 1.36 -6.79
C ASN A 21 -8.14 0.72 -6.53
N ILE A 22 -7.10 1.19 -7.21
CA ILE A 22 -5.70 0.83 -6.97
C ILE A 22 -5.15 1.80 -5.94
N ASN A 23 -4.79 1.29 -4.77
CA ASN A 23 -4.15 2.13 -3.77
C ASN A 23 -2.73 2.50 -4.26
N PRO A 24 -2.37 3.78 -4.38
CA PRO A 24 -1.02 4.15 -4.83
C PRO A 24 0.09 3.61 -3.94
N ASN A 25 -0.18 3.29 -2.68
CA ASN A 25 0.80 2.77 -1.73
C ASN A 25 1.35 1.36 -2.10
N ILE A 26 0.78 0.68 -3.10
CA ILE A 26 1.37 -0.58 -3.63
C ILE A 26 2.69 -0.37 -4.38
N TYR A 27 3.03 0.87 -4.74
CA TYR A 27 4.24 1.22 -5.50
C TYR A 27 5.40 1.67 -4.59
N GLY A 28 5.40 1.27 -3.32
CA GLY A 28 6.42 1.63 -2.35
C GLY A 28 7.74 0.88 -2.55
N VAL A 29 8.78 1.42 -1.92
CA VAL A 29 10.14 0.89 -1.91
C VAL A 29 10.76 0.98 -0.51
N ALA A 30 11.93 0.36 -0.31
CA ALA A 30 12.72 0.51 0.90
C ALA A 30 14.03 1.25 0.60
N PHE A 31 14.42 2.16 1.48
CA PHE A 31 15.70 2.90 1.46
C PHE A 31 16.00 3.64 0.16
N ALA A 32 14.99 4.18 -0.50
CA ALA A 32 15.19 5.04 -1.65
C ALA A 32 15.78 6.40 -1.23
N THR A 33 16.66 6.93 -2.04
CA THR A 33 17.11 8.32 -1.94
C THR A 33 15.99 9.28 -2.36
N GLN A 34 16.07 10.54 -1.92
CA GLN A 34 15.13 11.59 -2.34
C GLN A 34 15.00 11.67 -3.87
N ALA A 35 16.13 11.58 -4.59
CA ALA A 35 16.13 11.61 -6.04
C ALA A 35 15.40 10.44 -6.69
N GLN A 36 15.60 9.22 -6.17
CA GLN A 36 14.91 8.03 -6.64
C GLN A 36 13.39 8.09 -6.37
N LEU A 37 12.99 8.54 -5.18
CA LEU A 37 11.57 8.72 -4.85
C LEU A 37 10.88 9.71 -5.79
N ALA A 38 11.54 10.84 -6.06
CA ALA A 38 11.02 11.87 -6.95
C ALA A 38 10.92 11.38 -8.40
N ASP A 39 11.94 10.65 -8.90
CA ASP A 39 11.97 10.12 -10.26
C ASP A 39 10.99 8.95 -10.46
N LEU A 40 10.86 8.07 -9.47
CA LEU A 40 9.85 6.99 -9.48
C LEU A 40 8.44 7.52 -9.23
N ASN A 41 8.26 8.76 -8.77
CA ASN A 41 6.99 9.25 -8.25
C ASN A 41 6.41 8.27 -7.19
N CYS A 42 7.28 7.83 -6.30
CA CYS A 42 7.02 6.75 -5.35
C CYS A 42 6.26 7.29 -4.13
N PRO A 43 5.19 6.62 -3.67
CA PRO A 43 4.35 7.12 -2.57
C PRO A 43 4.84 6.73 -1.18
N LEU A 44 5.59 5.62 -1.05
CA LEU A 44 6.06 5.07 0.22
C LEU A 44 7.54 4.75 0.20
N ASN A 45 8.23 5.05 1.32
CA ASN A 45 9.60 4.63 1.56
C ASN A 45 9.70 3.95 2.93
N ARG A 46 10.17 2.70 2.97
CA ARG A 46 10.27 1.89 4.18
C ARG A 46 11.71 1.90 4.72
N SER A 47 11.86 2.16 6.02
CA SER A 47 13.04 1.84 6.81
C SER A 47 12.74 0.60 7.64
N GLY A 48 13.38 -0.53 7.33
CA GLY A 48 13.12 -1.84 7.92
C GLY A 48 14.32 -2.79 7.80
N GLY A 49 14.07 -4.09 7.92
CA GLY A 49 15.10 -5.12 7.89
C GLY A 49 15.72 -5.38 9.27
N ASN A 50 16.57 -6.42 9.37
CA ASN A 50 17.06 -6.94 10.64
C ASN A 50 17.77 -5.90 11.53
N ALA A 51 18.60 -5.03 10.95
CA ALA A 51 19.31 -4.01 11.72
C ALA A 51 18.36 -3.06 12.49
N THR A 52 17.13 -2.88 12.02
CA THR A 52 16.16 -2.00 12.67
C THR A 52 15.57 -2.59 13.94
N SER A 53 15.55 -3.92 14.11
CA SER A 53 15.06 -4.61 15.31
C SER A 53 15.84 -4.29 16.59
N GLN A 54 17.09 -3.85 16.45
CA GLN A 54 17.95 -3.48 17.58
C GLN A 54 18.46 -2.03 17.49
N TYR A 55 17.72 -1.14 16.82
CA TYR A 55 18.08 0.28 16.73
C TYR A 55 17.85 1.02 18.05
N ASN A 56 18.93 1.64 18.56
CA ASN A 56 18.92 2.51 19.72
C ASN A 56 18.82 3.98 19.28
N TRP A 57 17.62 4.53 19.35
CA TRP A 57 17.36 5.90 18.93
C TRP A 57 18.12 6.97 19.76
N GLN A 58 18.34 6.72 21.05
CA GLN A 58 19.06 7.67 21.92
C GLN A 58 20.54 7.78 21.54
N LEU A 59 21.16 6.64 21.21
CA LEU A 59 22.55 6.58 20.77
C LEU A 59 22.71 6.78 19.26
N ASN A 60 21.65 6.72 18.48
CA ASN A 60 21.70 6.62 17.03
C ASN A 60 22.68 5.52 16.60
N ALA A 61 22.41 4.30 17.00
CA ALA A 61 23.23 3.11 16.79
C ALA A 61 22.35 1.88 16.57
N ALA A 62 22.82 0.90 15.80
CA ALA A 62 22.09 -0.34 15.55
C ALA A 62 22.99 -1.56 15.74
N ASN A 63 22.43 -2.66 16.28
CA ASN A 63 23.06 -3.96 16.16
C ASN A 63 22.55 -4.64 14.91
N HIS A 64 23.47 -5.05 14.04
CA HIS A 64 23.12 -5.59 12.73
C HIS A 64 22.78 -7.10 12.76
N GLY A 65 22.70 -7.70 13.96
CA GLY A 65 22.34 -9.10 14.11
C GLY A 65 23.20 -10.05 13.26
N ASN A 66 22.61 -11.09 12.75
CA ASN A 66 23.31 -12.07 11.91
C ASN A 66 23.73 -11.51 10.53
N ASP A 67 23.17 -10.39 10.10
CA ASP A 67 23.52 -9.77 8.82
C ASP A 67 24.94 -9.22 8.82
N TRP A 68 25.45 -8.80 9.99
CA TRP A 68 26.83 -8.33 10.13
C TRP A 68 27.42 -8.64 11.49
N PHE A 69 27.82 -9.88 11.71
CA PHE A 69 28.60 -10.39 12.86
C PHE A 69 28.09 -9.96 14.23
N PHE A 70 26.80 -9.67 14.39
CA PHE A 70 26.17 -9.19 15.63
C PHE A 70 26.90 -8.00 16.25
N GLU A 71 27.30 -7.08 15.41
CA GLU A 71 27.96 -5.85 15.79
C GLU A 71 26.97 -4.73 16.09
N SER A 72 27.21 -4.05 17.21
CA SER A 72 26.59 -2.76 17.49
C SER A 72 27.44 -1.64 16.92
N LEU A 73 26.90 -0.92 15.97
CA LEU A 73 27.56 0.08 15.17
C LEU A 73 26.96 1.47 15.39
N ASP A 74 27.83 2.49 15.32
CA ASP A 74 27.43 3.90 15.28
C ASP A 74 26.87 4.23 13.88
N GLU A 75 25.68 4.83 13.83
CA GLU A 75 25.03 5.30 12.61
C GLU A 75 25.51 6.71 12.19
N GLY A 76 26.75 7.04 12.49
CA GLY A 76 27.45 8.22 11.97
C GLY A 76 27.12 9.56 12.66
N SER A 77 26.36 9.56 13.76
CA SER A 77 26.02 10.77 14.49
C SER A 77 25.67 10.50 15.95
N SER A 78 26.09 11.42 16.83
CA SER A 78 25.71 11.38 18.26
C SER A 78 24.34 12.00 18.55
N ILE A 79 23.66 12.56 17.54
CA ILE A 79 22.33 13.13 17.71
C ILE A 79 21.31 11.99 17.73
N ALA A 80 20.47 11.96 18.76
CA ALA A 80 19.44 10.96 18.94
C ALA A 80 18.49 10.91 17.71
N GLY A 81 18.26 9.71 17.17
CA GLY A 81 17.33 9.48 16.07
C GLY A 81 17.78 10.00 14.69
N LYS A 82 19.02 10.50 14.56
CA LYS A 82 19.47 11.27 13.37
C LYS A 82 19.29 10.52 12.05
N VAL A 83 19.67 9.25 11.97
CA VAL A 83 19.57 8.48 10.71
C VAL A 83 18.12 8.36 10.25
N ASN A 84 17.19 8.15 11.18
CA ASN A 84 15.76 8.07 10.85
C ASN A 84 15.14 9.44 10.61
N ASP A 85 15.62 10.48 11.28
CA ASP A 85 15.20 11.85 11.00
C ASP A 85 15.59 12.30 9.58
N ASP A 86 16.81 11.95 9.13
CA ASP A 86 17.25 12.21 7.75
C ASP A 86 16.41 11.42 6.75
N PHE A 87 16.19 10.14 7.01
CA PHE A 87 15.33 9.29 6.19
C PHE A 87 13.91 9.89 6.04
N ILE A 88 13.31 10.37 7.14
CA ILE A 88 12.00 11.01 7.12
C ILE A 88 12.05 12.33 6.33
N ALA A 89 13.09 13.15 6.55
CA ALA A 89 13.25 14.43 5.84
C ALA A 89 13.33 14.22 4.32
N ASP A 90 14.21 13.34 3.87
CA ASP A 90 14.44 13.06 2.45
C ASP A 90 13.19 12.44 1.78
N THR A 91 12.52 11.54 2.49
CA THR A 91 11.27 10.92 2.02
C THR A 91 10.18 11.96 1.83
N LYS A 92 9.96 12.81 2.83
CA LYS A 92 8.93 13.86 2.76
C LYS A 92 9.27 14.95 1.74
N ALA A 93 10.53 15.30 1.58
CA ALA A 93 10.98 16.27 0.55
C ALA A 93 10.70 15.78 -0.87
N ALA A 94 10.68 14.47 -1.10
CA ALA A 94 10.28 13.86 -2.37
C ALA A 94 8.76 13.76 -2.56
N GLY A 95 7.95 14.07 -1.54
CA GLY A 95 6.49 13.93 -1.55
C GLY A 95 6.00 12.50 -1.21
N ALA A 96 6.87 11.62 -0.72
CA ALA A 96 6.53 10.26 -0.29
C ALA A 96 6.24 10.22 1.23
N GLN A 97 5.60 9.13 1.68
CA GLN A 97 5.34 8.87 3.09
C GLN A 97 6.40 7.89 3.65
N PRO A 98 7.06 8.23 4.77
CA PRO A 98 7.97 7.32 5.43
C PRO A 98 7.21 6.26 6.22
N MET A 99 7.77 5.02 6.23
CA MET A 99 7.39 3.92 7.10
C MET A 99 8.59 3.58 7.98
N LEU A 100 8.40 3.47 9.28
CA LEU A 100 9.51 3.32 10.21
C LEU A 100 9.30 2.14 11.15
N THR A 101 10.30 1.25 11.23
CA THR A 101 10.29 0.11 12.15
C THR A 101 10.57 0.56 13.57
N ILE A 102 9.73 0.12 14.50
CA ILE A 102 9.88 0.29 15.93
C ILE A 102 10.36 -1.05 16.51
N PRO A 103 11.55 -1.11 17.13
CA PRO A 103 12.04 -2.32 17.78
C PRO A 103 11.10 -2.80 18.88
N THR A 104 10.66 -4.05 18.78
CA THR A 104 9.83 -4.68 19.81
C THR A 104 10.51 -5.88 20.47
N ILE A 105 11.66 -6.31 19.94
CA ILE A 105 12.41 -7.47 20.47
C ILE A 105 12.78 -7.36 21.94
N GLY A 106 12.89 -6.15 22.49
CA GLY A 106 13.18 -5.90 23.91
C GLY A 106 14.64 -5.55 24.20
N TRP A 107 15.46 -5.40 23.17
CA TRP A 107 16.87 -5.05 23.26
C TRP A 107 17.25 -4.09 22.14
N VAL A 108 18.19 -3.16 22.42
CA VAL A 108 18.74 -2.24 21.44
C VAL A 108 20.25 -2.12 21.57
N ALA A 109 20.92 -1.67 20.54
CA ALA A 109 22.37 -1.53 20.49
C ALA A 109 22.93 -0.68 21.62
N LYS A 110 24.14 -1.05 22.05
CA LYS A 110 25.01 -0.32 22.98
C LYS A 110 26.31 0.02 22.25
N LEU A 111 26.91 1.15 22.59
CA LEU A 111 28.24 1.51 22.10
C LEU A 111 29.26 1.50 23.23
N GLY A 112 30.49 1.21 22.88
CA GLY A 112 31.65 1.30 23.74
C GLY A 112 32.12 2.75 23.99
N PRO A 113 33.24 2.92 24.73
CA PRO A 113 33.84 4.24 24.91
C PRO A 113 34.12 4.92 23.57
N ASN A 114 33.91 6.24 23.52
CA ASN A 114 34.08 7.06 22.31
C ASN A 114 33.22 6.56 21.12
N ARG A 115 32.05 6.00 21.40
CA ARG A 115 31.13 5.40 20.42
C ARG A 115 31.73 4.20 19.66
N GLY A 116 32.70 3.51 20.30
CA GLY A 116 33.36 2.34 19.70
C GLY A 116 32.39 1.19 19.48
N LYS A 117 32.65 0.40 18.44
CA LYS A 117 31.90 -0.83 18.11
C LYS A 117 31.95 -1.82 19.25
N LEU A 118 30.89 -2.60 19.41
CA LEU A 118 30.80 -3.75 20.32
C LEU A 118 30.29 -4.96 19.57
N ALA A 119 30.70 -6.15 19.95
CA ALA A 119 30.26 -7.41 19.36
C ALA A 119 29.58 -8.29 20.40
N SER A 120 28.39 -8.82 20.08
CA SER A 120 27.66 -9.75 20.93
C SER A 120 28.38 -11.09 21.09
N PHE A 121 29.20 -11.48 20.11
CA PHE A 121 30.00 -12.71 20.10
C PHE A 121 31.49 -12.40 19.94
N SER A 122 32.04 -11.62 20.87
CA SER A 122 33.50 -11.33 20.92
C SER A 122 34.34 -12.62 20.90
N ILE A 123 35.30 -12.71 19.99
CA ILE A 123 36.23 -13.85 19.90
C ILE A 123 37.12 -13.93 21.13
N ALA A 124 37.57 -12.80 21.64
CA ALA A 124 38.35 -12.73 22.87
C ALA A 124 37.60 -13.31 24.10
N LYS A 125 36.28 -13.13 24.14
CA LYS A 125 35.43 -13.59 25.24
C LYS A 125 34.89 -15.00 25.03
N TYR A 126 34.45 -15.34 23.84
CA TYR A 126 33.71 -16.60 23.56
C TYR A 126 34.53 -17.62 22.76
N GLY A 127 35.77 -17.32 22.46
CA GLY A 127 36.69 -18.20 21.75
C GLY A 127 36.54 -18.13 20.21
N PRO A 128 37.35 -18.94 19.49
CA PRO A 128 37.40 -18.92 18.04
C PRO A 128 36.07 -19.33 17.38
N GLN A 129 35.69 -18.64 16.30
CA GLN A 129 34.43 -18.81 15.60
C GLN A 129 34.65 -19.13 14.11
N LYS A 130 33.61 -19.65 13.43
CA LYS A 130 33.66 -20.06 12.01
C LYS A 130 33.98 -18.91 11.07
N ALA A 131 33.52 -17.70 11.39
CA ALA A 131 33.78 -16.47 10.67
C ALA A 131 33.81 -15.29 11.63
N ASN A 132 34.48 -14.21 11.22
CA ASN A 132 34.55 -12.94 11.92
C ASN A 132 34.71 -11.79 10.93
N ASP A 133 34.44 -10.57 11.40
CA ASP A 133 34.76 -9.35 10.63
C ASP A 133 36.25 -9.05 10.65
N TRP A 134 37.00 -9.86 9.92
CA TRP A 134 38.47 -9.79 9.88
C TRP A 134 39.03 -8.44 9.43
N GLN A 135 38.25 -7.67 8.68
CA GLN A 135 38.68 -6.44 8.04
C GLN A 135 38.49 -5.19 8.92
N TRP A 136 37.34 -5.06 9.59
CA TRP A 136 36.98 -3.83 10.29
C TRP A 136 36.81 -3.99 11.80
N PHE A 137 36.51 -5.20 12.28
CA PHE A 137 36.40 -5.50 13.71
C PHE A 137 36.74 -6.98 14.01
N PRO A 138 38.02 -7.38 13.98
CA PRO A 138 38.44 -8.79 14.07
C PRO A 138 37.96 -9.55 15.31
N ASP A 139 37.57 -8.88 16.38
CA ASP A 139 36.99 -9.49 17.57
C ASP A 139 35.51 -9.86 17.42
N ALA A 140 34.82 -9.36 16.39
CA ALA A 140 33.43 -9.69 16.13
C ALA A 140 33.31 -11.02 15.39
N GLY A 141 32.77 -12.02 16.05
CA GLY A 141 32.49 -13.33 15.46
C GLY A 141 31.05 -13.52 15.05
N ASN A 142 30.81 -14.58 14.28
CA ASN A 142 29.47 -14.91 13.79
C ASN A 142 28.63 -15.77 14.76
N GLY A 143 29.07 -15.97 16.01
CA GLY A 143 28.36 -16.76 17.01
C GLY A 143 28.32 -18.28 16.76
N LEU A 144 29.19 -18.81 15.88
CA LEU A 144 29.32 -20.25 15.62
C LEU A 144 30.72 -20.73 16.02
N LYS A 145 30.80 -21.74 16.90
CA LYS A 145 32.09 -22.30 17.37
C LYS A 145 32.90 -22.81 16.19
N GLN A 146 34.19 -22.51 16.16
CA GLN A 146 35.10 -22.97 15.11
C GLN A 146 35.22 -24.51 15.08
N SER A 147 35.13 -25.16 16.22
CA SER A 147 35.31 -26.60 16.37
C SER A 147 34.31 -27.44 15.56
N ASP A 148 33.03 -27.15 15.72
CA ASP A 148 31.94 -27.97 15.20
C ASP A 148 30.83 -27.19 14.47
N GLY A 149 30.90 -25.85 14.46
CA GLY A 149 29.89 -25.00 13.88
C GLY A 149 28.61 -24.88 14.69
N SER A 150 28.59 -25.42 15.91
CA SER A 150 27.44 -25.23 16.81
C SER A 150 27.29 -23.78 17.24
N LYS A 151 26.06 -23.33 17.48
CA LYS A 151 25.77 -21.99 17.98
C LYS A 151 26.40 -21.79 19.37
N ILE A 152 27.01 -20.64 19.59
CA ILE A 152 27.41 -20.20 20.93
C ILE A 152 26.12 -19.86 21.69
N THR A 153 25.93 -20.50 22.82
CA THR A 153 24.82 -20.28 23.76
C THR A 153 25.32 -19.72 25.08
N GLY A 154 24.46 -18.99 25.79
CA GLY A 154 24.82 -18.40 27.07
C GLY A 154 25.73 -17.17 26.98
N ASN A 155 25.78 -16.52 25.83
CA ASN A 155 26.35 -15.19 25.67
C ASN A 155 25.61 -14.20 26.58
N ASN A 156 26.29 -13.12 26.98
CA ASN A 156 25.66 -12.05 27.74
C ASN A 156 25.13 -10.98 26.78
N PRO A 157 23.80 -10.80 26.65
CA PRO A 157 23.26 -9.76 25.78
C PRO A 157 23.81 -8.36 26.06
N ASN A 158 24.19 -8.06 27.32
CA ASN A 158 24.73 -6.76 27.70
C ASN A 158 26.16 -6.49 27.17
N ASP A 159 26.78 -7.44 26.46
CA ASP A 159 28.09 -7.19 25.85
C ASP A 159 27.99 -6.12 24.75
N ALA A 160 26.94 -6.18 23.91
CA ALA A 160 26.75 -5.24 22.83
C ALA A 160 25.36 -4.57 22.81
N ASN A 161 24.46 -4.91 23.74
CA ASN A 161 23.10 -4.40 23.76
C ASN A 161 22.69 -3.94 25.17
N ILE A 162 21.57 -3.23 25.27
CA ILE A 162 20.87 -2.89 26.51
C ILE A 162 19.40 -3.27 26.42
N PRO A 163 18.72 -3.60 27.52
CA PRO A 163 17.29 -3.79 27.55
C PRO A 163 16.54 -2.52 27.13
N ALA A 164 15.47 -2.68 26.34
CA ALA A 164 14.62 -1.59 25.87
C ALA A 164 13.17 -2.07 25.76
N ASP A 165 12.33 -1.61 26.66
CA ASP A 165 10.90 -1.94 26.70
C ASP A 165 10.06 -0.99 25.83
N SER A 166 8.75 -1.17 25.83
CA SER A 166 7.82 -0.32 25.11
C SER A 166 7.83 1.13 25.58
N THR A 167 8.23 1.38 26.85
CA THR A 167 8.36 2.75 27.39
C THR A 167 9.59 3.45 26.81
N PHE A 168 10.69 2.73 26.64
CA PHE A 168 11.88 3.24 25.94
C PHE A 168 11.53 3.66 24.51
N GLN A 169 10.79 2.83 23.77
CA GLN A 169 10.37 3.13 22.41
C GLN A 169 9.31 4.23 22.36
N GLN A 170 8.44 4.34 23.36
CA GLN A 170 7.51 5.48 23.46
C GLN A 170 8.25 6.81 23.53
N GLY A 171 9.40 6.86 24.21
CA GLY A 171 10.25 8.05 24.20
C GLY A 171 10.69 8.46 22.79
N TRP A 172 11.01 7.48 21.93
CA TRP A 172 11.32 7.75 20.53
C TRP A 172 10.09 8.23 19.75
N MET A 173 8.94 7.58 19.89
CA MET A 173 7.69 8.02 19.26
C MET A 173 7.34 9.47 19.64
N GLN A 174 7.54 9.85 20.92
CA GLN A 174 7.35 11.23 21.39
C GLN A 174 8.33 12.21 20.74
N GLN A 175 9.60 11.82 20.58
CA GLN A 175 10.60 12.63 19.88
C GLN A 175 10.21 12.82 18.40
N LEU A 176 9.76 11.76 17.73
CA LEU A 176 9.29 11.81 16.33
C LEU A 176 8.08 12.74 16.20
N VAL A 177 7.07 12.60 17.07
CA VAL A 177 5.90 13.48 17.07
C VAL A 177 6.27 14.92 17.41
N GLY A 178 7.16 15.11 18.38
CA GLY A 178 7.66 16.45 18.75
C GLY A 178 8.36 17.16 17.59
N LYS A 179 9.07 16.43 16.74
CA LYS A 179 9.82 16.98 15.61
C LYS A 179 9.00 17.10 14.33
N TRP A 180 8.20 16.10 14.00
CA TRP A 180 7.53 15.98 12.71
C TRP A 180 6.01 16.26 12.77
N GLY A 181 5.45 16.39 13.97
CA GLY A 181 4.00 16.50 14.19
C GLY A 181 3.30 15.14 14.20
N VAL A 182 2.01 15.17 14.48
CA VAL A 182 1.15 13.96 14.43
C VAL A 182 0.84 13.55 12.98
N ALA A 183 0.50 12.29 12.77
CA ALA A 183 0.24 11.71 11.44
C ALA A 183 -0.86 12.45 10.67
N SER A 184 -1.95 12.85 11.35
CA SER A 184 -3.04 13.64 10.74
C SER A 184 -2.57 15.03 10.26
N ASN A 185 -1.45 15.53 10.74
CA ASN A 185 -0.85 16.82 10.38
C ASN A 185 0.42 16.64 9.52
N GLY A 186 0.53 15.52 8.83
CA GLY A 186 1.64 15.20 7.95
C GLY A 186 2.90 14.71 8.66
N GLY A 187 2.82 14.27 9.93
CA GLY A 187 3.89 13.58 10.64
C GLY A 187 4.12 12.16 10.15
N LEU A 188 4.83 11.34 10.95
CA LEU A 188 5.03 9.92 10.64
C LEU A 188 3.70 9.16 10.78
N ARG A 189 3.27 8.52 9.70
CA ARG A 189 1.98 7.83 9.68
C ARG A 189 2.09 6.34 10.02
N TYR A 190 3.14 5.66 9.58
CA TYR A 190 3.27 4.21 9.64
C TYR A 190 4.38 3.79 10.61
N TYR A 191 3.98 3.13 11.69
CA TYR A 191 4.86 2.55 12.71
C TYR A 191 4.81 1.03 12.58
N LEU A 192 5.91 0.41 12.13
CA LEU A 192 6.01 -1.02 11.89
C LEU A 192 6.45 -1.74 13.16
N MET A 193 5.77 -2.82 13.52
CA MET A 193 6.03 -3.58 14.75
C MET A 193 7.12 -4.62 14.49
N ASP A 194 8.38 -4.16 14.55
CA ASP A 194 9.61 -4.93 14.31
C ASP A 194 9.82 -5.39 12.86
N ASN A 195 10.66 -6.42 12.69
CA ASN A 195 10.97 -7.08 11.43
C ASN A 195 11.10 -8.59 11.66
N GLU A 196 10.34 -9.40 10.89
CA GLU A 196 10.43 -10.86 10.80
C GLU A 196 10.55 -11.58 12.15
N PRO A 197 9.61 -11.36 13.09
CA PRO A 197 9.80 -11.82 14.46
C PRO A 197 9.99 -13.34 14.59
N SER A 198 9.37 -14.16 13.75
CA SER A 198 9.55 -15.60 13.82
C SER A 198 10.93 -16.11 13.35
N LEU A 199 11.85 -15.19 12.97
CA LEU A 199 13.26 -15.46 12.69
C LEU A 199 14.23 -14.97 13.78
N TRP A 200 13.78 -14.31 14.85
CA TRP A 200 14.69 -13.69 15.85
C TRP A 200 15.70 -14.68 16.45
N GLN A 201 15.33 -15.95 16.67
CA GLN A 201 16.23 -17.00 17.17
C GLN A 201 17.40 -17.33 16.21
N GLU A 202 17.35 -16.81 14.98
CA GLU A 202 18.44 -16.91 14.01
C GLU A 202 19.10 -15.55 13.78
N THR A 203 18.29 -14.54 13.48
CA THR A 203 18.76 -13.20 13.09
C THR A 203 19.26 -12.39 14.27
N HIS A 204 18.67 -12.58 15.46
CA HIS A 204 18.97 -11.85 16.70
C HIS A 204 19.19 -12.78 17.89
N ARG A 205 19.81 -13.95 17.65
CA ARG A 205 20.02 -14.96 18.69
C ARG A 205 20.93 -14.52 19.84
N ASP A 206 21.63 -13.43 19.68
CA ASP A 206 22.45 -12.78 20.71
C ASP A 206 21.61 -12.24 21.87
N VAL A 207 20.40 -11.78 21.58
CA VAL A 207 19.45 -11.24 22.57
C VAL A 207 18.16 -12.05 22.66
N HIS A 208 17.80 -12.80 21.61
CA HIS A 208 16.57 -13.60 21.53
C HIS A 208 16.86 -15.04 21.02
N PRO A 209 17.56 -15.88 21.83
CA PRO A 209 18.03 -17.21 21.39
C PRO A 209 16.91 -18.25 21.25
N SER A 210 15.72 -18.00 21.80
CA SER A 210 14.55 -18.86 21.66
C SER A 210 13.58 -18.20 20.68
N GLY A 211 12.96 -18.99 19.80
CA GLY A 211 11.93 -18.46 18.90
C GLY A 211 10.74 -17.90 19.67
N PRO A 212 10.16 -16.76 19.27
CA PRO A 212 9.00 -16.18 19.93
C PRO A 212 7.76 -17.05 19.74
N THR A 213 6.92 -17.09 20.78
CA THR A 213 5.62 -17.76 20.74
C THR A 213 4.54 -16.87 20.11
N MET A 214 3.40 -17.45 19.75
CA MET A 214 2.21 -16.71 19.30
C MET A 214 1.78 -15.67 20.32
N ASP A 215 1.75 -16.05 21.62
CA ASP A 215 1.40 -15.13 22.71
C ASP A 215 2.39 -13.98 22.86
N GLU A 216 3.68 -14.23 22.69
CA GLU A 216 4.69 -13.19 22.76
C GLU A 216 4.44 -12.11 21.71
N ILE A 217 4.26 -12.50 20.45
CA ILE A 217 4.05 -11.55 19.35
C ILE A 217 2.75 -10.78 19.51
N LYS A 218 1.65 -11.47 19.86
CA LYS A 218 0.37 -10.83 20.20
C LYS A 218 0.55 -9.76 21.29
N ASN A 219 1.22 -10.11 22.39
CA ASN A 219 1.40 -9.21 23.53
C ASN A 219 2.29 -8.01 23.16
N LYS A 220 3.33 -8.21 22.35
CA LYS A 220 4.18 -7.12 21.82
C LYS A 220 3.38 -6.15 20.96
N ILE A 221 2.57 -6.65 20.01
CA ILE A 221 1.73 -5.79 19.18
C ILE A 221 0.74 -4.97 20.03
N ILE A 222 0.11 -5.58 21.03
CA ILE A 222 -0.80 -4.87 21.94
C ILE A 222 -0.07 -3.78 22.73
N ASP A 223 1.06 -4.10 23.33
CA ASP A 223 1.78 -3.18 24.20
C ASP A 223 2.38 -2.01 23.39
N TYR A 224 3.15 -2.29 22.34
CA TYR A 224 3.78 -1.25 21.53
C TYR A 224 2.77 -0.47 20.70
N GLY A 225 1.74 -1.14 20.17
CA GLY A 225 0.62 -0.48 19.48
C GLY A 225 -0.12 0.50 20.39
N ALA A 226 -0.33 0.12 21.66
CA ALA A 226 -0.92 1.03 22.65
C ALA A 226 -0.04 2.27 22.89
N LYS A 227 1.31 2.12 22.87
CA LYS A 227 2.25 3.25 22.99
C LYS A 227 2.19 4.18 21.76
N VAL A 228 2.08 3.61 20.55
CA VAL A 228 1.87 4.40 19.33
C VAL A 228 0.58 5.22 19.45
N LYS A 229 -0.55 4.56 19.75
CA LYS A 229 -1.86 5.23 19.85
C LYS A 229 -1.96 6.25 20.98
N ALA A 230 -1.27 6.02 22.09
CA ALA A 230 -1.19 6.97 23.20
C ALA A 230 -0.33 8.21 22.86
N THR A 231 0.65 8.07 21.96
CA THR A 231 1.51 9.17 21.52
C THR A 231 0.90 9.92 20.33
N ASP A 232 0.35 9.18 19.38
CA ASP A 232 -0.35 9.72 18.21
C ASP A 232 -1.51 8.80 17.81
N SER A 233 -2.72 9.16 18.19
CA SER A 233 -3.93 8.38 17.89
C SER A 233 -4.26 8.30 16.38
N SER A 234 -3.70 9.21 15.57
CA SER A 234 -3.88 9.26 14.12
C SER A 234 -2.87 8.41 13.35
N ALA A 235 -1.81 7.94 14.00
CA ALA A 235 -0.81 7.05 13.40
C ALA A 235 -1.35 5.63 13.21
N LEU A 236 -0.80 4.91 12.25
CA LEU A 236 -1.17 3.54 11.93
C LEU A 236 -0.11 2.55 12.44
N VAL A 237 -0.58 1.53 13.15
CA VAL A 237 0.20 0.37 13.61
C VAL A 237 0.20 -0.67 12.50
N VAL A 238 1.38 -1.05 12.04
CA VAL A 238 1.61 -1.95 10.90
C VAL A 238 2.35 -3.19 11.39
N GLY A 239 1.90 -4.38 11.04
CA GLY A 239 2.58 -5.61 11.47
C GLY A 239 1.80 -6.90 11.18
N PRO A 240 2.36 -8.06 11.54
CA PRO A 240 3.60 -8.28 12.29
C PRO A 240 4.89 -8.30 11.45
N GLU A 241 4.86 -8.00 10.13
CA GLU A 241 6.04 -8.00 9.25
C GLU A 241 6.68 -9.40 9.12
N GLU A 242 5.87 -10.45 8.98
CA GLU A 242 6.36 -11.84 8.95
C GLU A 242 7.02 -12.27 7.64
N TRP A 243 8.09 -13.07 7.74
CA TRP A 243 9.07 -13.29 6.69
C TRP A 243 8.63 -14.14 5.48
N GLY A 244 7.76 -15.13 5.66
CA GLY A 244 7.44 -16.04 4.58
C GLY A 244 6.57 -17.22 5.03
N TRP A 245 6.41 -18.21 4.13
CA TRP A 245 5.42 -19.27 4.28
C TRP A 245 5.38 -19.97 5.65
N PRO A 246 6.49 -20.46 6.24
CA PRO A 246 6.44 -21.01 7.59
C PRO A 246 6.04 -19.99 8.64
N GLY A 247 6.52 -18.74 8.54
CA GLY A 247 6.16 -17.65 9.43
C GLY A 247 4.71 -17.20 9.34
N TYR A 248 3.97 -17.60 8.31
CA TYR A 248 2.53 -17.36 8.27
C TYR A 248 1.73 -18.36 9.10
N LEU A 249 2.26 -19.58 9.24
CA LEU A 249 1.55 -20.72 9.80
C LEU A 249 2.05 -21.12 11.19
N TYR A 250 3.33 -20.88 11.49
CA TYR A 250 4.00 -21.39 12.67
C TYR A 250 4.83 -20.28 13.35
N SER A 251 4.75 -20.19 14.68
CA SER A 251 5.57 -19.27 15.46
C SER A 251 7.07 -19.57 15.33
N GLY A 252 7.93 -18.61 15.70
CA GLY A 252 9.37 -18.84 15.75
C GLY A 252 9.74 -19.98 16.68
N TYR A 253 9.00 -20.16 17.77
CA TYR A 253 9.19 -21.26 18.71
C TYR A 253 8.95 -22.63 18.05
N ASP A 254 7.87 -22.78 17.32
CA ASP A 254 7.57 -24.03 16.61
C ASP A 254 8.56 -24.32 15.50
N GLN A 255 8.96 -23.30 14.72
CA GLN A 255 9.97 -23.46 13.68
C GLN A 255 11.33 -23.86 14.26
N GLN A 256 11.75 -23.26 15.37
CA GLN A 256 12.98 -23.65 16.07
C GLN A 256 12.89 -25.07 16.62
N TRP A 257 11.78 -25.43 17.24
CA TRP A 257 11.55 -26.77 17.75
C TRP A 257 11.60 -27.81 16.63
N ALA A 258 10.95 -27.53 15.48
CA ALA A 258 10.94 -28.42 14.32
C ALA A 258 12.36 -28.67 13.78
N GLY A 259 13.16 -27.63 13.67
CA GLY A 259 14.56 -27.70 13.22
C GLY A 259 15.43 -28.51 14.20
N GLN A 260 15.28 -28.30 15.51
CA GLN A 260 16.03 -28.99 16.55
C GLN A 260 15.70 -30.49 16.64
N ASN A 261 14.45 -30.87 16.39
CA ASN A 261 13.97 -32.24 16.48
C ASN A 261 13.92 -32.95 15.11
N GLY A 262 14.23 -32.28 14.01
CA GLY A 262 14.09 -32.83 12.67
C GLY A 262 12.65 -33.25 12.33
N ASN A 263 11.67 -32.65 12.98
CA ASN A 263 10.25 -33.02 12.87
C ASN A 263 9.39 -31.83 12.44
N TRP A 264 9.03 -31.79 11.18
CA TRP A 264 8.18 -30.75 10.57
C TRP A 264 6.71 -31.14 10.49
N ASN A 265 6.25 -32.10 11.32
CA ASN A 265 4.83 -32.42 11.42
C ASN A 265 4.12 -31.38 12.31
N PRO A 266 3.20 -30.55 11.77
CA PRO A 266 2.55 -29.47 12.53
C PRO A 266 1.72 -29.98 13.74
N ALA A 267 1.28 -31.23 13.73
CA ALA A 267 0.55 -31.81 14.85
C ALA A 267 1.44 -32.03 16.10
N ALA A 268 2.77 -32.00 15.93
CA ALA A 268 3.74 -32.14 17.02
C ALA A 268 4.29 -30.78 17.52
N PHE A 269 3.94 -29.67 16.91
CA PHE A 269 4.46 -28.34 17.25
C PHE A 269 3.90 -27.89 18.60
N PRO A 270 4.77 -27.57 19.58
CA PRO A 270 4.32 -27.32 20.95
C PRO A 270 3.44 -26.09 21.11
N ASP A 271 3.83 -24.97 20.49
CA ASP A 271 3.09 -23.70 20.61
C ASP A 271 1.74 -23.79 19.88
N ARG A 272 1.76 -24.33 18.66
CA ARG A 272 0.53 -24.64 17.90
C ARG A 272 -0.42 -25.57 18.67
N THR A 273 0.12 -26.58 19.33
CA THR A 273 -0.65 -27.52 20.15
C THR A 273 -1.27 -26.82 21.36
N ALA A 274 -0.53 -25.94 22.02
CA ALA A 274 -1.03 -25.13 23.14
C ALA A 274 -2.19 -24.20 22.71
N HIS A 275 -2.26 -23.86 21.43
CA HIS A 275 -3.30 -23.04 20.82
C HIS A 275 -4.32 -23.86 20.00
N ASN A 276 -4.61 -25.12 20.42
CA ASN A 276 -5.60 -26.02 19.82
C ASN A 276 -5.37 -26.30 18.32
N GLY A 277 -4.13 -26.28 17.86
CA GLY A 277 -3.76 -26.53 16.47
C GLY A 277 -4.03 -25.35 15.52
N ALA A 278 -4.24 -24.17 16.03
CA ALA A 278 -4.45 -22.98 15.21
C ALA A 278 -3.19 -22.58 14.45
N ASP A 279 -3.34 -22.02 13.26
CA ASP A 279 -2.25 -21.40 12.53
C ASP A 279 -1.91 -20.03 13.14
N TYR A 280 -0.63 -19.68 13.12
CA TYR A 280 -0.06 -18.54 13.84
C TYR A 280 -0.73 -17.19 13.49
N LEU A 281 -0.63 -16.72 12.25
CA LEU A 281 -1.15 -15.39 11.89
C LEU A 281 -2.68 -15.27 12.03
N PRO A 282 -3.50 -16.25 11.60
CA PRO A 282 -4.93 -16.25 11.89
C PRO A 282 -5.27 -16.12 13.37
N TRP A 283 -4.54 -16.88 14.23
CA TRP A 283 -4.75 -16.81 15.68
C TRP A 283 -4.38 -15.43 16.24
N VAL A 284 -3.24 -14.89 15.85
CA VAL A 284 -2.82 -13.53 16.29
C VAL A 284 -3.86 -12.49 15.90
N LEU A 285 -4.36 -12.52 14.66
CA LEU A 285 -5.41 -11.60 14.20
C LEU A 285 -6.68 -11.70 15.04
N ASP A 286 -7.14 -12.94 15.30
CA ASP A 286 -8.33 -13.18 16.14
C ASP A 286 -8.15 -12.62 17.56
N GLN A 287 -7.01 -12.88 18.18
CA GLN A 287 -6.72 -12.41 19.55
C GLN A 287 -6.57 -10.89 19.64
N LEU A 288 -5.96 -10.25 18.64
CA LEU A 288 -5.90 -8.79 18.58
C LEU A 288 -7.29 -8.17 18.41
N HIS A 289 -8.13 -8.76 17.56
CA HIS A 289 -9.52 -8.33 17.39
C HIS A 289 -10.32 -8.47 18.67
N GLN A 290 -10.21 -9.62 19.37
CA GLN A 290 -10.88 -9.82 20.65
C GLN A 290 -10.43 -8.78 21.69
N TYR A 291 -9.12 -8.48 21.75
CA TYR A 291 -8.59 -7.43 22.62
C TYR A 291 -9.20 -6.05 22.30
N ASP A 292 -9.25 -5.69 21.02
CA ASP A 292 -9.80 -4.40 20.57
C ASP A 292 -11.30 -4.28 20.94
N VAL A 293 -12.08 -5.36 20.72
CA VAL A 293 -13.52 -5.40 21.09
C VAL A 293 -13.71 -5.26 22.60
N GLN A 294 -12.87 -5.94 23.39
CA GLN A 294 -12.99 -5.90 24.86
C GLN A 294 -12.58 -4.57 25.46
N THR A 295 -11.57 -3.92 24.89
CA THR A 295 -10.96 -2.71 25.45
C THR A 295 -11.41 -1.41 24.81
N GLY A 296 -12.00 -1.48 23.62
CA GLY A 296 -12.29 -0.32 22.77
C GLY A 296 -11.02 0.36 22.21
N LYS A 297 -9.87 -0.32 22.24
CA LYS A 297 -8.58 0.23 21.81
C LYS A 297 -8.08 -0.50 20.58
N ARG A 298 -7.68 0.25 19.55
CA ARG A 298 -7.12 -0.30 18.31
C ARG A 298 -5.67 -0.73 18.52
N SER A 299 -5.36 -2.01 18.30
CA SER A 299 -4.01 -2.58 18.45
C SER A 299 -3.25 -2.68 17.12
N LEU A 300 -3.95 -2.90 16.00
CA LEU A 300 -3.39 -3.05 14.67
C LEU A 300 -4.26 -2.36 13.63
N ASP A 301 -3.67 -1.69 12.63
CA ASP A 301 -4.37 -1.04 11.53
C ASP A 301 -4.11 -1.70 10.18
N VAL A 302 -2.90 -2.22 9.97
CA VAL A 302 -2.49 -2.86 8.72
C VAL A 302 -1.83 -4.20 9.02
N PHE A 303 -2.38 -5.26 8.46
CA PHE A 303 -1.81 -6.59 8.53
C PHE A 303 -0.79 -6.79 7.41
N THR A 304 0.46 -7.10 7.77
CA THR A 304 1.58 -7.17 6.81
C THR A 304 2.39 -8.44 6.92
N VAL A 305 2.90 -8.85 5.75
CA VAL A 305 3.84 -9.98 5.59
C VAL A 305 4.90 -9.61 4.57
N HIS A 306 5.99 -10.43 4.50
CA HIS A 306 7.01 -10.39 3.47
C HIS A 306 6.86 -11.59 2.53
N TRP A 307 7.30 -11.46 1.28
CA TRP A 307 7.28 -12.56 0.33
C TRP A 307 8.46 -12.54 -0.63
N TYR A 308 9.20 -13.65 -0.65
CA TYR A 308 10.30 -13.90 -1.59
C TYR A 308 10.11 -15.24 -2.29
N PRO A 309 10.14 -15.28 -3.63
CA PRO A 309 10.00 -16.53 -4.38
C PRO A 309 11.23 -17.41 -4.18
N GLN A 310 11.00 -18.68 -3.94
CA GLN A 310 12.04 -19.65 -3.64
C GLN A 310 12.51 -20.41 -4.88
N GLY A 311 13.68 -21.06 -4.80
CA GLY A 311 14.17 -21.97 -5.80
C GLY A 311 13.41 -23.30 -5.85
N SER A 312 13.61 -24.08 -6.89
CA SER A 312 12.91 -25.35 -7.09
C SER A 312 13.89 -26.52 -7.24
N GLN A 313 13.98 -27.36 -6.22
CA GLN A 313 14.72 -28.62 -6.29
C GLN A 313 14.12 -29.58 -7.33
N ALA A 314 12.79 -29.60 -7.45
CA ALA A 314 12.09 -30.43 -8.44
C ALA A 314 12.43 -30.09 -9.88
N LEU A 315 12.80 -28.83 -10.14
CA LEU A 315 13.27 -28.35 -11.45
C LEU A 315 14.80 -28.31 -11.56
N ASN A 316 15.53 -28.84 -10.58
CA ASN A 316 16.98 -28.74 -10.48
C ASN A 316 17.50 -27.30 -10.52
N LEU A 317 16.78 -26.40 -9.83
CA LEU A 317 17.09 -24.99 -9.63
C LEU A 317 17.30 -24.72 -8.13
N PRO A 318 18.48 -25.05 -7.58
CA PRO A 318 18.73 -24.92 -6.14
C PRO A 318 18.88 -23.46 -5.67
N GLY A 319 19.17 -22.54 -6.59
CA GLY A 319 19.25 -21.11 -6.29
C GLY A 319 17.87 -20.49 -6.16
N GLU A 320 17.80 -19.41 -5.35
CA GLU A 320 16.55 -18.69 -5.11
C GLU A 320 16.03 -17.99 -6.37
N ALA A 321 14.72 -17.97 -6.58
CA ALA A 321 14.12 -17.28 -7.72
C ALA A 321 14.30 -15.76 -7.66
N PHE A 322 14.59 -15.20 -6.48
CA PHE A 322 14.98 -13.78 -6.31
C PHE A 322 16.48 -13.52 -6.54
N SER A 323 17.25 -14.52 -7.01
CA SER A 323 18.65 -14.37 -7.39
C SER A 323 18.85 -13.60 -8.71
N ASN A 324 20.10 -13.38 -9.08
CA ASN A 324 20.49 -12.82 -10.38
C ASN A 324 20.65 -13.88 -11.49
N ASP A 325 20.28 -15.14 -11.26
CA ASP A 325 20.28 -16.18 -12.29
C ASP A 325 19.18 -15.89 -13.32
N VAL A 326 19.61 -15.70 -14.58
CA VAL A 326 18.72 -15.47 -15.74
C VAL A 326 18.80 -16.60 -16.76
N SER A 327 19.23 -17.78 -16.33
CA SER A 327 19.09 -18.99 -17.17
C SER A 327 17.62 -19.14 -17.60
N PRO A 328 17.36 -19.75 -18.78
CA PRO A 328 15.98 -19.92 -19.25
C PRO A 328 15.07 -20.63 -18.26
N ALA A 329 15.61 -21.62 -17.55
CA ALA A 329 14.84 -22.36 -16.54
C ALA A 329 14.47 -21.49 -15.33
N MET A 330 15.42 -20.72 -14.77
CA MET A 330 15.18 -19.81 -13.66
C MET A 330 14.30 -18.63 -14.09
N SER A 331 14.50 -18.07 -15.27
CA SER A 331 13.64 -17.01 -15.80
C SER A 331 12.18 -17.46 -15.94
N ASN A 332 11.94 -18.69 -16.41
CA ASN A 332 10.59 -19.26 -16.48
C ASN A 332 10.01 -19.53 -15.09
N LEU A 333 10.81 -20.02 -14.13
CA LEU A 333 10.36 -20.19 -12.75
C LEU A 333 9.98 -18.83 -12.14
N ARG A 334 10.83 -17.82 -12.30
CA ARG A 334 10.58 -16.45 -11.81
C ARG A 334 9.29 -15.90 -12.38
N ASN A 335 9.06 -16.01 -13.67
CA ASN A 335 7.83 -15.57 -14.34
C ASN A 335 6.57 -16.26 -13.76
N ARG A 336 6.61 -17.58 -13.54
CA ARG A 336 5.47 -18.33 -13.00
C ARG A 336 5.25 -18.11 -11.51
N SER A 337 6.30 -17.87 -10.73
CA SER A 337 6.21 -17.73 -9.28
C SER A 337 5.37 -16.52 -8.83
N THR A 338 5.11 -15.54 -9.69
CA THR A 338 4.17 -14.43 -9.41
C THR A 338 2.74 -14.92 -9.19
N ARG A 339 2.39 -16.11 -9.69
CA ARG A 339 1.08 -16.75 -9.44
C ARG A 339 0.86 -17.10 -7.97
N SER A 340 1.92 -17.29 -7.17
CA SER A 340 1.81 -17.46 -5.72
C SER A 340 1.13 -16.27 -5.02
N LEU A 341 1.12 -15.10 -5.65
CA LEU A 341 0.47 -13.91 -5.11
C LEU A 341 -1.07 -13.95 -5.23
N TRP A 342 -1.62 -14.64 -6.25
CA TRP A 342 -3.03 -14.45 -6.63
C TRP A 342 -3.79 -15.70 -7.09
N ASP A 343 -3.12 -16.75 -7.60
CA ASP A 343 -3.79 -17.85 -8.29
C ASP A 343 -4.12 -19.02 -7.34
N PRO A 344 -5.42 -19.30 -7.12
CA PRO A 344 -5.85 -20.39 -6.23
C PRO A 344 -5.50 -21.80 -6.77
N ASN A 345 -5.15 -21.88 -8.06
CA ASN A 345 -4.82 -23.14 -8.72
C ASN A 345 -3.32 -23.41 -8.80
N TYR A 346 -2.48 -22.38 -8.56
CA TYR A 346 -1.04 -22.50 -8.62
C TYR A 346 -0.49 -23.15 -7.34
N THR A 347 0.20 -24.28 -7.50
CA THR A 347 1.04 -24.86 -6.45
C THR A 347 2.45 -24.32 -6.63
N ASP A 348 2.99 -23.67 -5.60
CA ASP A 348 4.34 -23.15 -5.61
C ASP A 348 5.34 -24.26 -5.91
N GLN A 349 6.22 -24.04 -6.89
CA GLN A 349 7.12 -25.07 -7.41
C GLN A 349 8.41 -25.23 -6.59
N SER A 350 8.56 -24.49 -5.49
CA SER A 350 9.67 -24.58 -4.56
C SER A 350 9.45 -25.70 -3.52
N TRP A 351 10.29 -25.70 -2.49
CA TRP A 351 10.12 -26.55 -1.31
C TRP A 351 8.77 -26.36 -0.59
N ILE A 352 8.13 -25.22 -0.80
CA ILE A 352 6.81 -24.92 -0.22
C ILE A 352 5.76 -25.91 -0.71
N ASN A 353 5.77 -26.26 -1.98
CA ASN A 353 4.89 -27.26 -2.61
C ASN A 353 3.42 -27.15 -2.16
N SER A 354 2.91 -25.93 -2.05
CA SER A 354 1.57 -25.64 -1.56
C SER A 354 0.95 -24.49 -2.34
N LYS A 355 -0.37 -24.34 -2.24
CA LYS A 355 -1.11 -23.21 -2.77
C LYS A 355 -0.96 -22.02 -1.82
N VAL A 356 0.03 -21.18 -2.05
CA VAL A 356 0.33 -20.04 -1.17
C VAL A 356 -0.75 -18.97 -1.23
N TYR A 357 -1.10 -18.50 -2.43
CA TYR A 357 -2.26 -17.62 -2.66
C TYR A 357 -2.26 -16.40 -1.72
N VAL A 358 -1.12 -15.68 -1.67
CA VAL A 358 -0.78 -14.71 -0.60
C VAL A 358 -1.85 -13.64 -0.40
N ILE A 359 -2.14 -12.83 -1.43
CA ILE A 359 -3.02 -11.65 -1.27
C ILE A 359 -4.46 -12.04 -0.91
N PRO A 360 -5.11 -12.97 -1.65
CA PRO A 360 -6.45 -13.40 -1.28
C PRO A 360 -6.51 -14.15 0.06
N ARG A 361 -5.45 -14.88 0.44
CA ARG A 361 -5.34 -15.53 1.75
C ARG A 361 -5.31 -14.50 2.87
N MET A 362 -4.46 -13.48 2.77
CA MET A 362 -4.40 -12.38 3.74
C MET A 362 -5.76 -11.68 3.86
N ARG A 363 -6.41 -11.38 2.73
CA ARG A 363 -7.75 -10.79 2.71
C ARG A 363 -8.79 -11.71 3.37
N GLY A 364 -8.72 -13.02 3.11
CA GLY A 364 -9.57 -14.02 3.74
C GLY A 364 -9.39 -14.06 5.26
N TRP A 365 -8.15 -14.07 5.74
CA TRP A 365 -7.83 -14.05 7.17
C TRP A 365 -8.33 -12.75 7.84
N VAL A 366 -8.07 -11.60 7.23
CA VAL A 366 -8.56 -10.31 7.74
C VAL A 366 -10.09 -10.33 7.82
N ASN A 367 -10.78 -10.72 6.75
CA ASN A 367 -12.25 -10.74 6.74
C ASN A 367 -12.84 -11.67 7.81
N GLN A 368 -12.17 -12.78 8.10
CA GLN A 368 -12.63 -13.80 9.04
C GLN A 368 -12.29 -13.47 10.49
N TYR A 369 -11.07 -13.03 10.77
CA TYR A 369 -10.52 -12.93 12.13
C TYR A 369 -10.41 -11.51 12.65
N TYR A 370 -10.17 -10.53 11.76
CA TYR A 370 -10.05 -9.14 12.17
C TYR A 370 -10.55 -8.18 11.06
N PRO A 371 -11.88 -8.10 10.85
CA PRO A 371 -12.45 -7.28 9.77
C PRO A 371 -12.06 -5.81 9.84
N GLY A 372 -11.83 -5.21 8.68
CA GLY A 372 -11.52 -3.78 8.54
C GLY A 372 -10.04 -3.42 8.60
N LEU A 373 -9.11 -4.39 8.72
CA LEU A 373 -7.68 -4.12 8.50
C LEU A 373 -7.38 -3.91 7.02
N GLN A 374 -6.42 -3.03 6.75
CA GLN A 374 -5.69 -3.02 5.49
C GLN A 374 -4.73 -4.21 5.43
N ILE A 375 -4.30 -4.60 4.22
CA ILE A 375 -3.28 -5.65 4.02
C ILE A 375 -2.09 -5.12 3.22
N GLY A 376 -0.89 -5.56 3.57
CA GLY A 376 0.34 -5.14 2.90
C GLY A 376 1.38 -6.23 2.73
N ILE A 377 2.18 -6.12 1.67
CA ILE A 377 3.43 -6.89 1.48
C ILE A 377 4.57 -5.87 1.58
N THR A 378 5.09 -5.71 2.78
CA THR A 378 6.00 -4.63 3.15
C THR A 378 7.46 -4.95 2.85
N GLU A 379 7.72 -6.17 2.39
CA GLU A 379 9.00 -6.56 1.85
C GLU A 379 8.84 -7.66 0.79
N TYR A 380 9.38 -7.44 -0.41
CA TYR A 380 9.39 -8.43 -1.49
C TYR A 380 10.49 -8.11 -2.49
N ASN A 381 11.02 -9.13 -3.13
CA ASN A 381 11.95 -8.99 -4.25
C ASN A 381 11.93 -10.27 -5.11
N TRP A 382 11.90 -10.13 -6.43
CA TRP A 382 11.97 -11.25 -7.37
C TRP A 382 13.32 -11.34 -8.09
N GLY A 383 14.33 -10.54 -7.71
CA GLY A 383 15.69 -10.57 -8.22
C GLY A 383 15.86 -10.12 -9.67
N ALA A 384 16.96 -10.52 -10.27
CA ALA A 384 17.34 -10.23 -11.66
C ALA A 384 17.24 -8.74 -12.03
N GLU A 385 17.56 -7.84 -11.11
CA GLU A 385 17.34 -6.39 -11.24
C GLU A 385 18.00 -5.78 -12.48
N GLY A 386 19.22 -6.22 -12.77
CA GLY A 386 20.00 -5.78 -13.93
C GLY A 386 19.54 -6.35 -15.27
N PHE A 387 18.48 -7.15 -15.31
CA PHE A 387 18.03 -7.87 -16.49
C PHE A 387 16.56 -7.61 -16.82
N ILE A 388 16.22 -7.73 -18.09
CA ILE A 388 14.85 -7.51 -18.55
C ILE A 388 13.85 -8.50 -17.95
N ASN A 389 14.29 -9.70 -17.56
CA ASN A 389 13.45 -10.67 -16.87
C ASN A 389 12.99 -10.16 -15.50
N GLY A 390 13.88 -9.49 -14.73
CA GLY A 390 13.49 -8.82 -13.49
C GLY A 390 12.49 -7.68 -13.74
N ALA A 391 12.66 -6.93 -14.82
CA ALA A 391 11.75 -5.84 -15.21
C ALA A 391 10.36 -6.37 -15.56
N THR A 392 10.24 -7.42 -16.38
CA THR A 392 8.96 -8.03 -16.72
C THR A 392 8.26 -8.58 -15.47
N THR A 393 9.02 -9.22 -14.58
CA THR A 393 8.47 -9.74 -13.32
C THR A 393 7.99 -8.61 -12.40
N GLN A 394 8.75 -7.52 -12.25
CA GLN A 394 8.34 -6.38 -11.44
C GLN A 394 7.08 -5.68 -12.00
N ALA A 395 6.99 -5.57 -13.32
CA ALA A 395 5.79 -5.02 -13.96
C ALA A 395 4.55 -5.91 -13.74
N ASP A 396 4.73 -7.23 -13.81
CA ASP A 396 3.69 -8.21 -13.51
C ASP A 396 3.18 -8.08 -12.06
N ILE A 397 4.11 -7.97 -11.10
CA ILE A 397 3.80 -7.83 -9.67
C ILE A 397 2.97 -6.59 -9.40
N PHE A 398 3.33 -5.43 -9.96
CA PHE A 398 2.57 -4.21 -9.76
C PHE A 398 1.14 -4.31 -10.33
N GLY A 399 1.01 -4.94 -11.50
CA GLY A 399 -0.31 -5.22 -12.06
C GLY A 399 -1.14 -6.15 -11.19
N ILE A 400 -0.53 -7.23 -10.66
CA ILE A 400 -1.17 -8.15 -9.72
C ILE A 400 -1.61 -7.41 -8.45
N PHE A 401 -0.76 -6.61 -7.83
CA PHE A 401 -1.10 -5.86 -6.62
C PHE A 401 -2.32 -4.96 -6.82
N GLY A 402 -2.37 -4.25 -7.94
CA GLY A 402 -3.51 -3.40 -8.29
C GLY A 402 -4.78 -4.21 -8.54
N ARG A 403 -4.70 -5.29 -9.31
CA ARG A 403 -5.84 -6.16 -9.64
C ARG A 403 -6.40 -6.87 -8.42
N GLU A 404 -5.54 -7.40 -7.54
CA GLU A 404 -5.94 -8.12 -6.32
C GLU A 404 -6.33 -7.17 -5.17
N GLY A 405 -6.14 -5.84 -5.33
CA GLY A 405 -6.52 -4.84 -4.35
C GLY A 405 -5.70 -4.92 -3.06
N LEU A 406 -4.38 -5.09 -3.19
CA LEU A 406 -3.46 -4.91 -2.08
C LEU A 406 -3.49 -3.44 -1.64
N ASP A 407 -3.39 -3.17 -0.34
CA ASP A 407 -3.49 -1.81 0.19
C ASP A 407 -2.13 -1.09 0.22
N MET A 408 -1.03 -1.83 0.45
CA MET A 408 0.33 -1.28 0.40
C MET A 408 1.38 -2.36 0.08
N ALA A 409 2.51 -1.91 -0.45
CA ALA A 409 3.69 -2.75 -0.64
C ALA A 409 4.96 -1.90 -0.58
N ALA A 410 6.09 -2.52 -0.19
CA ALA A 410 7.41 -1.90 -0.28
C ALA A 410 8.41 -2.93 -0.82
N ARG A 411 9.03 -2.62 -1.97
CA ARG A 411 10.05 -3.49 -2.55
C ARG A 411 11.37 -3.40 -1.77
N TRP A 412 11.99 -4.54 -1.53
CA TRP A 412 13.30 -4.65 -0.87
C TRP A 412 14.42 -4.91 -1.90
N THR A 413 15.39 -4.02 -2.09
CA THR A 413 15.45 -2.60 -1.79
C THR A 413 15.13 -1.82 -3.06
N THR A 414 15.28 -0.49 -3.05
CA THR A 414 15.15 0.30 -4.28
C THR A 414 16.24 -0.13 -5.26
N PRO A 415 15.92 -0.58 -6.48
CA PRO A 415 16.91 -0.96 -7.45
C PRO A 415 17.70 0.27 -7.95
N ASP A 416 18.92 0.05 -8.45
CA ASP A 416 19.70 1.13 -9.07
C ASP A 416 18.94 1.70 -10.28
N SER A 417 19.02 3.03 -10.45
CA SER A 417 18.26 3.75 -11.49
C SER A 417 18.66 3.37 -12.92
N SER A 418 19.84 2.79 -13.11
CA SER A 418 20.30 2.27 -14.40
C SER A 418 19.63 0.95 -14.80
N THR A 419 19.00 0.22 -13.85
CA THR A 419 18.49 -1.13 -14.08
C THR A 419 17.15 -1.15 -14.86
N PRO A 420 16.89 -2.25 -15.60
CA PRO A 420 15.58 -2.45 -16.24
C PRO A 420 14.43 -2.55 -15.23
N THR A 421 14.68 -3.14 -14.05
CA THR A 421 13.66 -3.25 -12.99
C THR A 421 13.21 -1.89 -12.49
N TYR A 422 14.15 -0.95 -12.27
CA TYR A 422 13.80 0.42 -11.93
C TYR A 422 12.93 1.08 -13.01
N LYS A 423 13.25 0.86 -14.28
CA LYS A 423 12.49 1.41 -15.41
C LYS A 423 11.10 0.78 -15.53
N ALA A 424 10.95 -0.51 -15.19
CA ALA A 424 9.64 -1.14 -15.11
C ALA A 424 8.76 -0.49 -14.03
N MET A 425 9.34 -0.08 -12.89
CA MET A 425 8.61 0.69 -11.88
C MET A 425 8.18 2.06 -12.42
N LYS A 426 9.05 2.74 -13.18
CA LYS A 426 8.71 4.00 -13.86
C LYS A 426 7.56 3.83 -14.86
N MET A 427 7.42 2.68 -15.54
CA MET A 427 6.32 2.43 -16.48
C MET A 427 4.94 2.59 -15.82
N TYR A 428 4.82 2.35 -14.51
CA TYR A 428 3.58 2.54 -13.76
C TYR A 428 3.42 3.96 -13.20
N ARG A 429 4.51 4.66 -12.88
CA ARG A 429 4.44 5.86 -12.05
C ARG A 429 4.98 7.13 -12.70
N ASN A 430 5.82 7.01 -13.76
CA ASN A 430 6.48 8.13 -14.41
C ASN A 430 7.02 7.71 -15.79
N TYR A 431 6.17 7.13 -16.65
CA TYR A 431 6.61 6.55 -17.92
C TYR A 431 7.12 7.58 -18.93
N ASP A 432 6.68 8.83 -18.83
CA ASP A 432 7.00 9.93 -19.74
C ASP A 432 7.99 10.95 -19.16
N GLY A 433 8.43 10.76 -17.92
CA GLY A 433 9.27 11.72 -17.20
C GLY A 433 8.52 12.92 -16.60
N ASN A 434 7.19 13.01 -16.82
CA ASN A 434 6.32 14.09 -16.34
C ASN A 434 5.38 13.65 -15.22
N LYS A 435 5.69 12.50 -14.58
CA LYS A 435 4.89 11.85 -13.54
C LYS A 435 3.51 11.35 -14.02
N SER A 436 3.35 11.11 -15.33
CA SER A 436 2.17 10.41 -15.83
C SER A 436 2.16 8.97 -15.33
N THR A 437 0.99 8.51 -14.89
CA THR A 437 0.83 7.22 -14.22
C THR A 437 -0.02 6.25 -15.00
N PHE A 438 0.12 4.97 -14.71
CA PHE A 438 -0.89 3.95 -14.97
C PHE A 438 -2.21 4.34 -14.29
N GLY A 439 -3.34 3.80 -14.76
CA GLY A 439 -4.65 4.09 -14.19
C GLY A 439 -4.75 3.74 -12.70
N ASP A 440 -5.72 4.32 -12.04
CA ASP A 440 -5.99 4.19 -10.60
C ASP A 440 -7.28 3.43 -10.27
N VAL A 441 -8.02 3.00 -11.29
CA VAL A 441 -9.18 2.10 -11.15
C VAL A 441 -8.98 0.87 -12.04
N SER A 442 -8.54 -0.24 -11.44
CA SER A 442 -8.42 -1.54 -12.13
C SER A 442 -9.76 -1.94 -12.73
N VAL A 443 -9.72 -2.52 -13.92
CA VAL A 443 -10.88 -3.08 -14.62
C VAL A 443 -10.59 -4.53 -15.01
N SER A 444 -11.63 -5.26 -15.42
CA SER A 444 -11.47 -6.65 -15.86
C SER A 444 -10.61 -6.75 -17.10
N ASP A 445 -9.59 -7.59 -17.05
CA ASP A 445 -8.81 -8.02 -18.21
C ASP A 445 -8.52 -9.52 -18.13
N SER A 446 -8.30 -10.16 -19.27
CA SER A 446 -7.99 -11.58 -19.33
C SER A 446 -7.09 -11.94 -20.49
N VAL A 447 -6.21 -12.90 -20.26
CA VAL A 447 -5.32 -13.52 -21.23
C VAL A 447 -5.42 -15.04 -21.12
N PRO A 448 -5.17 -15.80 -22.21
CA PRO A 448 -5.24 -17.27 -22.18
C PRO A 448 -4.19 -17.93 -21.30
N ASP A 449 -2.96 -17.40 -21.27
CA ASP A 449 -1.82 -17.95 -20.53
C ASP A 449 -1.00 -16.82 -19.89
N PRO A 450 -1.19 -16.59 -18.57
CA PRO A 450 -0.46 -15.55 -17.84
C PRO A 450 1.03 -15.87 -17.63
N ASP A 451 1.48 -17.11 -17.86
CA ASP A 451 2.89 -17.47 -17.77
C ASP A 451 3.71 -16.97 -18.98
N SER A 452 3.07 -16.89 -20.14
CA SER A 452 3.69 -16.42 -21.37
C SER A 452 3.50 -14.91 -21.60
N LEU A 453 2.30 -14.40 -21.29
CA LEU A 453 1.96 -12.99 -21.39
C LEU A 453 0.89 -12.65 -20.35
N SER A 454 1.11 -11.58 -19.61
CA SER A 454 0.08 -11.02 -18.73
C SER A 454 -0.32 -9.62 -19.20
N SER A 455 -1.53 -9.22 -18.84
CA SER A 455 -2.03 -7.86 -19.04
C SER A 455 -2.71 -7.35 -17.80
N PHE A 456 -2.74 -6.03 -17.68
CA PHE A 456 -3.43 -5.32 -16.59
C PHE A 456 -4.03 -4.05 -17.19
N ALA A 457 -5.32 -3.84 -16.95
CA ALA A 457 -6.03 -2.68 -17.47
C ALA A 457 -6.59 -1.84 -16.33
N ALA A 458 -6.52 -0.52 -16.48
CA ALA A 458 -7.06 0.41 -15.50
C ALA A 458 -7.52 1.71 -16.14
N LEU A 459 -8.61 2.27 -15.64
CA LEU A 459 -9.02 3.64 -15.93
C LEU A 459 -8.20 4.59 -15.09
N ARG A 460 -7.84 5.74 -15.69
CA ARG A 460 -7.16 6.83 -15.02
C ARG A 460 -8.16 7.94 -14.72
N SER A 461 -8.47 8.13 -13.43
CA SER A 461 -9.53 9.05 -12.99
C SER A 461 -9.28 10.50 -13.38
N SER A 462 -8.01 10.90 -13.53
CA SER A 462 -7.64 12.31 -13.81
C SER A 462 -8.04 12.78 -15.21
N ASP A 463 -8.12 11.89 -16.20
CA ASP A 463 -8.40 12.23 -17.60
C ASP A 463 -9.32 11.23 -18.31
N GLY A 464 -9.79 10.21 -17.60
CA GLY A 464 -10.65 9.16 -18.14
C GLY A 464 -9.96 8.19 -19.11
N ALA A 465 -8.63 8.27 -19.26
CA ALA A 465 -7.90 7.38 -20.16
C ALA A 465 -7.95 5.92 -19.67
N LEU A 466 -8.03 4.98 -20.60
CA LEU A 466 -7.78 3.57 -20.33
C LEU A 466 -6.31 3.28 -20.57
N THR A 467 -5.64 2.77 -19.54
CA THR A 467 -4.25 2.32 -19.61
C THR A 467 -4.21 0.80 -19.62
N VAL A 468 -3.38 0.21 -20.49
CA VAL A 468 -3.21 -1.24 -20.59
C VAL A 468 -1.71 -1.56 -20.54
N MET A 469 -1.29 -2.27 -19.49
CA MET A 469 0.07 -2.77 -19.34
C MET A 469 0.13 -4.19 -19.87
N ILE A 470 0.94 -4.43 -20.91
CA ILE A 470 1.17 -5.75 -21.50
C ILE A 470 2.59 -6.19 -21.14
N VAL A 471 2.71 -7.32 -20.47
CA VAL A 471 3.99 -7.89 -20.05
C VAL A 471 4.23 -9.18 -20.82
N ASN A 472 5.08 -9.12 -21.84
CA ASN A 472 5.48 -10.31 -22.58
C ASN A 472 6.63 -11.01 -21.86
N LYS A 473 6.36 -12.18 -21.30
CA LYS A 473 7.28 -13.02 -20.53
C LYS A 473 7.99 -14.06 -21.37
N SER A 474 7.60 -14.22 -22.63
CA SER A 474 8.26 -15.14 -23.58
C SER A 474 9.75 -14.83 -23.68
N LEU A 475 10.61 -15.83 -23.48
CA LEU A 475 12.07 -15.63 -23.48
C LEU A 475 12.61 -15.38 -24.90
N SER A 476 11.90 -15.79 -25.92
CA SER A 476 12.30 -15.65 -27.33
C SER A 476 11.08 -15.45 -28.23
N GLY A 477 11.30 -14.78 -29.36
CA GLY A 477 10.23 -14.46 -30.29
C GLY A 477 9.30 -13.34 -29.82
N SER A 478 8.71 -12.63 -30.76
CA SER A 478 7.69 -11.61 -30.49
C SER A 478 6.30 -12.24 -30.39
N THR A 479 5.36 -11.58 -29.73
CA THR A 479 3.97 -12.00 -29.61
C THR A 479 3.06 -10.97 -30.29
N LEU A 480 2.10 -11.39 -31.10
CA LEU A 480 1.05 -10.51 -31.62
C LEU A 480 -0.05 -10.40 -30.55
N ALA A 481 -0.14 -9.28 -29.88
CA ALA A 481 -1.20 -8.99 -28.91
C ALA A 481 -2.38 -8.32 -29.59
N ASN A 482 -3.56 -8.93 -29.50
CA ASN A 482 -4.83 -8.40 -29.99
C ASN A 482 -5.70 -7.97 -28.81
N CYS A 483 -5.86 -6.69 -28.59
CA CYS A 483 -6.66 -6.13 -27.50
C CYS A 483 -8.08 -5.85 -27.99
N ASN A 484 -9.07 -6.44 -27.33
CA ASN A 484 -10.48 -6.17 -27.49
C ASN A 484 -10.99 -5.35 -26.32
N LEU A 485 -11.59 -4.21 -26.57
CA LEU A 485 -12.09 -3.27 -25.56
C LEU A 485 -13.61 -3.34 -25.50
N ALA A 486 -14.15 -3.63 -24.35
CA ALA A 486 -15.58 -3.57 -24.09
C ALA A 486 -15.89 -2.43 -23.09
N ASN A 487 -17.04 -1.79 -23.29
CA ASN A 487 -17.56 -0.75 -22.39
C ASN A 487 -16.63 0.44 -22.16
N PHE A 488 -15.79 0.77 -23.15
CA PHE A 488 -14.93 1.95 -23.15
C PHE A 488 -15.12 2.76 -24.42
N ALA A 489 -15.57 3.99 -24.27
CA ALA A 489 -15.64 4.95 -25.38
C ALA A 489 -14.28 5.65 -25.49
N GLY A 490 -13.40 5.08 -26.29
CA GLY A 490 -12.04 5.60 -26.51
C GLY A 490 -11.92 6.53 -27.70
N GLY A 491 -10.83 7.27 -27.74
CA GLY A 491 -10.36 7.97 -28.94
C GLY A 491 -9.89 6.96 -30.01
N ASN A 492 -9.49 7.48 -31.17
CA ASN A 492 -9.15 6.67 -32.35
C ASN A 492 -7.71 6.14 -32.34
N SER A 493 -6.93 6.43 -31.27
CA SER A 493 -5.52 6.02 -31.18
C SER A 493 -5.10 5.74 -29.75
N ALA A 494 -4.07 4.90 -29.62
CA ALA A 494 -3.38 4.59 -28.39
C ALA A 494 -1.94 5.08 -28.45
N GLN A 495 -1.49 5.79 -27.43
CA GLN A 495 -0.07 6.03 -27.23
C GLN A 495 0.60 4.73 -26.81
N VAL A 496 1.84 4.52 -27.25
CA VAL A 496 2.63 3.32 -26.93
C VAL A 496 3.94 3.68 -26.27
N TRP A 497 4.18 3.15 -25.08
CA TRP A 497 5.44 3.23 -24.36
C TRP A 497 5.97 1.82 -24.15
N GLN A 498 7.28 1.61 -24.36
CA GLN A 498 7.82 0.27 -24.34
C GLN A 498 9.21 0.22 -23.67
N LEU A 499 9.39 -0.79 -22.81
CA LEU A 499 10.66 -1.18 -22.22
C LEU A 499 11.05 -2.57 -22.74
N THR A 500 12.27 -2.71 -23.25
CA THR A 500 12.86 -3.95 -23.76
C THR A 500 14.25 -4.19 -23.18
N SER A 501 14.94 -5.23 -23.65
CA SER A 501 16.36 -5.48 -23.33
C SER A 501 17.29 -4.33 -23.71
N ALA A 502 16.87 -3.38 -24.53
CA ALA A 502 17.60 -2.13 -24.77
C ALA A 502 17.68 -1.23 -23.53
N ASN A 503 16.97 -1.58 -22.49
CA ASN A 503 16.97 -0.90 -21.18
C ASN A 503 16.67 0.60 -21.27
N MET A 504 15.69 0.96 -22.07
CA MET A 504 15.21 2.34 -22.25
C MET A 504 13.70 2.33 -22.42
N ILE A 505 13.00 3.23 -21.74
CA ILE A 505 11.57 3.47 -21.99
C ILE A 505 11.45 4.31 -23.28
N ALA A 506 10.96 3.68 -24.34
CA ALA A 506 10.82 4.31 -25.64
C ALA A 506 9.35 4.69 -25.89
N ARG A 507 9.10 5.92 -26.35
CA ARG A 507 7.83 6.34 -26.91
C ARG A 507 7.81 5.90 -28.39
N LEU A 508 6.91 4.97 -28.73
CA LEU A 508 6.70 4.50 -30.10
C LEU A 508 5.61 5.32 -30.81
N GLY A 509 5.44 5.09 -32.11
CA GLY A 509 4.34 5.69 -32.85
C GLY A 509 2.98 5.26 -32.33
N ASP A 510 2.00 6.15 -32.43
CA ASP A 510 0.62 5.86 -31.99
C ASP A 510 0.00 4.74 -32.85
N LEU A 511 -0.79 3.91 -32.21
CA LEU A 511 -1.56 2.86 -32.87
C LEU A 511 -3.00 3.31 -33.09
N SER A 512 -3.50 3.09 -34.30
CA SER A 512 -4.91 3.35 -34.59
C SER A 512 -5.79 2.24 -34.00
N LEU A 513 -6.93 2.62 -33.41
CA LEU A 513 -7.98 1.69 -33.06
C LEU A 513 -8.87 1.41 -34.27
N SER A 514 -9.21 0.14 -34.47
CA SER A 514 -10.22 -0.29 -35.45
C SER A 514 -11.49 -0.67 -34.69
N GLY A 515 -12.42 0.26 -34.60
CA GLY A 515 -13.55 0.13 -33.69
C GLY A 515 -13.07 0.02 -32.26
N ASN A 516 -13.42 -1.08 -31.57
CA ASN A 516 -13.04 -1.34 -30.19
C ASN A 516 -11.87 -2.34 -30.10
N SER A 517 -10.98 -2.38 -31.07
CA SER A 517 -9.83 -3.29 -31.05
C SER A 517 -8.57 -2.62 -31.59
N LEU A 518 -7.43 -3.10 -31.13
CA LEU A 518 -6.12 -2.76 -31.64
C LEU A 518 -5.19 -3.99 -31.56
N SER A 519 -4.20 -4.02 -32.44
CA SER A 519 -3.20 -5.09 -32.46
C SER A 519 -1.81 -4.49 -32.51
N LEU A 520 -0.88 -5.11 -31.78
CA LEU A 520 0.52 -4.74 -31.80
C LEU A 520 1.42 -5.97 -31.58
N THR A 521 2.60 -5.92 -32.18
CA THR A 521 3.64 -6.92 -31.92
C THR A 521 4.49 -6.46 -30.74
N VAL A 522 4.50 -7.25 -29.66
CA VAL A 522 5.33 -7.01 -28.47
C VAL A 522 6.57 -7.90 -28.52
N PRO A 523 7.80 -7.35 -28.36
CA PRO A 523 9.03 -8.12 -28.35
C PRO A 523 9.07 -9.16 -27.22
N ALA A 524 9.94 -10.16 -27.36
CA ALA A 524 10.29 -11.06 -26.25
C ALA A 524 10.75 -10.25 -25.03
N GLN A 525 10.36 -10.68 -23.86
CA GLN A 525 10.70 -10.04 -22.59
C GLN A 525 10.57 -8.51 -22.68
N SER A 526 9.36 -8.01 -22.73
CA SER A 526 9.07 -6.58 -22.84
C SER A 526 7.92 -6.16 -21.97
N VAL A 527 7.92 -4.89 -21.58
CA VAL A 527 6.82 -4.23 -20.87
C VAL A 527 6.30 -3.13 -21.78
N THR A 528 5.03 -3.20 -22.17
CA THR A 528 4.42 -2.25 -23.09
C THR A 528 3.19 -1.62 -22.44
N LEU A 529 3.17 -0.31 -22.35
CA LEU A 529 2.03 0.46 -21.87
C LEU A 529 1.30 1.11 -23.05
N LEU A 530 0.01 0.84 -23.13
CA LEU A 530 -0.92 1.55 -24.01
C LEU A 530 -1.67 2.58 -23.18
N VAL A 531 -1.79 3.80 -23.72
CA VAL A 531 -2.62 4.87 -23.14
C VAL A 531 -3.64 5.30 -24.18
N ILE A 532 -4.90 4.95 -23.94
CA ILE A 532 -6.02 5.22 -24.84
C ILE A 532 -6.85 6.33 -24.20
N SER A 533 -6.83 7.53 -24.80
CA SER A 533 -7.63 8.66 -24.30
C SER A 533 -9.13 8.33 -24.33
N ALA A 534 -9.90 8.85 -23.38
CA ALA A 534 -11.35 8.84 -23.49
C ALA A 534 -11.78 9.61 -24.75
N ALA A 535 -12.88 9.18 -25.36
CA ALA A 535 -13.45 9.94 -26.47
C ALA A 535 -13.79 11.35 -25.98
N VAL A 536 -13.26 12.35 -26.67
CA VAL A 536 -13.77 13.71 -26.51
C VAL A 536 -15.20 13.70 -27.01
N PRO A 537 -16.22 14.06 -26.24
CA PRO A 537 -17.56 14.13 -26.79
C PRO A 537 -17.51 15.09 -27.96
N THR A 538 -17.75 14.55 -29.17
CA THR A 538 -17.83 15.37 -30.38
C THR A 538 -18.93 16.38 -30.10
N PRO A 539 -18.69 17.70 -30.20
CA PRO A 539 -19.76 18.67 -30.10
C PRO A 539 -20.79 18.27 -31.18
N THR A 540 -21.99 17.97 -30.73
CA THR A 540 -23.10 17.72 -31.66
C THR A 540 -23.10 18.88 -32.65
N PRO A 541 -22.98 18.65 -33.99
CA PRO A 541 -22.95 19.73 -34.93
C PRO A 541 -24.19 20.58 -34.69
N THR A 542 -24.00 21.85 -34.39
CA THR A 542 -25.08 22.82 -34.32
C THR A 542 -25.80 22.75 -35.68
N PRO A 543 -27.06 22.37 -35.73
CA PRO A 543 -27.75 22.27 -37.03
C PRO A 543 -27.69 23.63 -37.69
N THR A 544 -27.17 23.69 -38.94
CA THR A 544 -27.21 24.88 -39.78
C THR A 544 -28.69 25.29 -39.89
N PRO A 545 -29.06 26.55 -39.61
CA PRO A 545 -30.45 26.95 -39.63
C PRO A 545 -31.01 26.83 -41.07
N THR A 546 -31.89 25.90 -41.26
CA THR A 546 -32.77 25.84 -42.44
C THR A 546 -33.84 26.92 -42.27
N PRO A 547 -34.22 27.70 -43.31
CA PRO A 547 -35.17 28.78 -43.13
C PRO A 547 -36.54 28.25 -42.71
N THR A 548 -37.04 28.85 -41.66
CA THR A 548 -38.10 28.46 -40.77
C THR A 548 -39.49 28.54 -41.39
N ALA A 549 -40.24 27.43 -41.31
CA ALA A 549 -41.69 27.50 -41.14
C ALA A 549 -41.96 27.65 -39.63
N THR A 550 -42.82 28.57 -39.23
CA THR A 550 -43.16 28.90 -37.85
C THR A 550 -43.63 27.68 -37.08
N PRO A 551 -42.96 27.25 -35.97
CA PRO A 551 -43.39 26.06 -35.24
C PRO A 551 -44.40 26.39 -34.16
N THR A 552 -45.39 25.51 -34.02
CA THR A 552 -46.21 25.34 -32.85
C THR A 552 -45.32 24.93 -31.67
N PRO A 553 -45.41 25.50 -30.44
CA PRO A 553 -44.52 25.22 -29.36
C PRO A 553 -44.68 23.78 -28.85
N THR A 554 -43.61 23.00 -29.01
CA THR A 554 -43.45 21.69 -28.31
C THR A 554 -43.07 21.94 -26.87
N PRO A 555 -43.67 21.28 -25.86
CA PRO A 555 -43.35 21.52 -24.45
C PRO A 555 -41.90 21.12 -24.17
N THR A 556 -41.12 22.06 -23.65
CA THR A 556 -39.76 21.87 -23.12
C THR A 556 -39.84 20.87 -21.95
N PRO A 557 -38.97 19.83 -21.85
CA PRO A 557 -38.97 18.95 -20.70
C PRO A 557 -38.70 19.78 -19.43
N THR A 558 -39.59 19.70 -18.46
CA THR A 558 -39.47 20.39 -17.20
C THR A 558 -38.21 19.91 -16.46
N PRO A 559 -37.28 20.79 -16.04
CA PRO A 559 -36.11 20.39 -15.29
C PRO A 559 -36.51 19.64 -14.03
N VAL A 560 -35.90 18.49 -13.79
CA VAL A 560 -36.16 17.70 -12.58
C VAL A 560 -35.53 18.43 -11.39
N ALA A 561 -36.33 18.80 -10.37
CA ALA A 561 -35.85 19.49 -9.20
C ALA A 561 -35.01 18.57 -8.30
N PRO A 562 -33.91 19.06 -7.71
CA PRO A 562 -33.21 18.32 -6.67
C PRO A 562 -34.13 18.11 -5.46
N VAL A 563 -33.91 17.03 -4.71
CA VAL A 563 -34.72 16.69 -3.53
C VAL A 563 -33.79 16.39 -2.36
N LEU A 564 -33.84 17.21 -1.33
CA LEU A 564 -33.18 16.95 -0.04
C LEU A 564 -33.80 15.75 0.64
N TYR A 565 -32.98 14.86 1.14
CA TYR A 565 -33.42 13.74 1.96
C TYR A 565 -33.81 14.22 3.38
N THR A 566 -34.89 13.66 3.87
CA THR A 566 -35.39 13.94 5.22
C THR A 566 -35.57 12.64 6.00
N GLU A 567 -35.63 12.74 7.32
CA GLU A 567 -35.95 11.61 8.17
C GLU A 567 -37.37 11.06 7.85
N ALA A 568 -37.55 9.78 8.12
CA ALA A 568 -38.82 9.11 7.84
C ALA A 568 -40.00 9.81 8.54
N ASN A 569 -41.03 10.16 7.79
CA ASN A 569 -42.21 10.87 8.26
C ASN A 569 -41.93 12.25 8.90
N SER A 570 -40.85 12.89 8.53
CA SER A 570 -40.42 14.19 9.03
C SER A 570 -40.00 15.10 7.88
N GLN A 571 -39.97 16.41 8.11
CA GLN A 571 -39.30 17.39 7.24
C GLN A 571 -37.92 17.77 7.76
N GLN A 572 -37.42 17.07 8.76
CA GLN A 572 -36.05 17.25 9.26
C GLN A 572 -35.07 16.70 8.25
N ALA A 573 -34.09 17.50 7.84
CA ALA A 573 -33.08 17.08 6.90
C ALA A 573 -32.18 15.96 7.49
N ILE A 574 -31.90 14.96 6.70
CA ILE A 574 -30.78 14.08 7.00
C ILE A 574 -29.49 14.87 6.74
N ALA A 575 -28.86 15.29 7.81
CA ALA A 575 -27.66 16.13 7.78
C ALA A 575 -26.66 15.71 8.86
N LEU A 576 -25.38 15.87 8.57
CA LEU A 576 -24.28 15.56 9.48
C LEU A 576 -23.30 16.74 9.51
N ASP A 577 -22.71 17.00 10.66
CA ASP A 577 -21.53 17.86 10.72
C ASP A 577 -20.39 17.24 9.91
N SER A 578 -19.78 17.99 9.02
CA SER A 578 -18.80 17.47 8.06
C SER A 578 -17.46 17.03 8.69
N VAL A 579 -17.29 17.26 9.98
CA VAL A 579 -16.05 16.96 10.70
C VAL A 579 -16.22 15.81 11.68
N ASN A 580 -17.23 15.90 12.54
CA ASN A 580 -17.45 14.89 13.61
C ASN A 580 -18.55 13.90 13.29
N PHE A 581 -19.25 14.07 12.17
CA PHE A 581 -20.37 13.25 11.69
C PHE A 581 -21.55 13.15 12.66
N LEU A 582 -21.65 14.09 13.60
CA LEU A 582 -22.82 14.17 14.48
C LEU A 582 -24.00 14.85 13.73
N GLY A 583 -25.21 14.38 14.06
CA GLY A 583 -26.45 14.92 13.52
C GLY A 583 -26.93 16.15 14.28
N ASP A 584 -28.12 16.61 13.88
CA ASP A 584 -28.87 17.69 14.49
C ASP A 584 -29.00 17.54 16.04
N PRO A 585 -28.88 18.62 16.84
CA PRO A 585 -28.74 20.04 16.49
C PRO A 585 -27.30 20.49 16.27
N PHE A 586 -27.08 21.40 15.29
CA PHE A 586 -25.78 21.91 14.92
C PHE A 586 -25.43 23.22 15.64
N ALA A 587 -24.20 23.32 16.14
CA ALA A 587 -23.65 24.60 16.60
C ALA A 587 -23.35 25.51 15.39
N ILE A 588 -23.49 26.83 15.55
CA ILE A 588 -23.18 27.79 14.48
C ILE A 588 -21.68 27.87 14.21
N GLY A 589 -20.90 27.81 15.28
CA GLY A 589 -19.45 27.77 15.23
C GLY A 589 -18.93 26.41 15.66
N THR A 590 -17.82 25.99 15.07
CA THR A 590 -17.13 24.78 15.49
C THR A 590 -16.03 25.12 16.49
N THR A 591 -15.84 24.28 17.50
CA THR A 591 -14.67 24.33 18.40
C THR A 591 -13.41 23.74 17.75
N TYR A 592 -13.57 23.10 16.58
CA TYR A 592 -12.46 22.53 15.82
C TYR A 592 -11.78 23.61 14.98
N ASN A 593 -10.46 23.66 15.02
CA ASN A 593 -9.67 24.69 14.36
C ASN A 593 -9.29 24.32 12.90
N PHE A 594 -10.30 23.82 12.11
CA PHE A 594 -10.07 23.37 10.72
C PHE A 594 -10.10 24.49 9.69
N SER A 595 -10.66 25.63 10.05
CA SER A 595 -10.70 26.79 9.18
C SER A 595 -10.59 28.07 9.99
N SER A 596 -10.02 29.11 9.40
CA SER A 596 -9.82 30.41 10.02
C SER A 596 -11.15 31.09 10.43
N ASP A 597 -12.27 30.68 9.86
CA ASP A 597 -13.59 31.27 10.12
C ASP A 597 -14.36 30.58 11.25
N GLN A 598 -13.91 29.43 11.72
CA GLN A 598 -14.52 28.61 12.80
C GLN A 598 -16.03 28.38 12.62
N ARG A 599 -16.50 28.30 11.36
CA ARG A 599 -17.92 28.08 11.06
C ARG A 599 -18.21 26.62 10.82
N THR A 600 -19.34 26.17 11.32
CA THR A 600 -19.82 24.80 11.09
C THR A 600 -20.12 24.59 9.62
N ARG A 601 -19.74 23.43 9.13
CA ARG A 601 -20.04 22.89 7.81
C ARG A 601 -20.89 21.64 7.99
N ILE A 602 -22.00 21.59 7.31
CA ILE A 602 -22.88 20.41 7.34
C ILE A 602 -22.95 19.76 5.97
N MET A 603 -23.01 18.45 5.96
CA MET A 603 -23.29 17.62 4.80
C MET A 603 -24.80 17.42 4.68
N LEU A 604 -25.38 17.81 3.57
CA LEU A 604 -26.75 17.53 3.18
C LEU A 604 -26.75 16.45 2.11
N PHE A 605 -27.78 15.63 2.09
CA PHE A 605 -27.93 14.56 1.10
C PHE A 605 -29.10 14.83 0.18
N ALA A 606 -28.88 14.69 -1.14
CA ALA A 606 -29.88 14.99 -2.14
C ALA A 606 -29.93 13.93 -3.25
N LYS A 607 -31.08 13.77 -3.89
CA LYS A 607 -31.24 13.08 -5.17
C LYS A 607 -31.58 14.07 -6.29
N ASN A 608 -31.44 13.64 -7.53
CA ASN A 608 -31.66 14.46 -8.73
C ASN A 608 -30.75 15.71 -8.79
N LEU A 609 -29.61 15.68 -8.09
CA LEU A 609 -28.62 16.73 -8.13
C LEU A 609 -27.40 16.22 -8.89
N VAL A 610 -27.45 16.32 -10.20
CA VAL A 610 -26.39 15.85 -11.09
C VAL A 610 -25.74 17.05 -11.77
N LEU A 611 -24.43 17.19 -11.58
CA LEU A 611 -23.62 18.20 -12.29
C LEU A 611 -23.35 17.70 -13.70
N ASN A 612 -23.44 18.60 -14.69
CA ASN A 612 -23.02 18.27 -16.04
C ASN A 612 -21.49 18.25 -16.15
N ALA A 613 -20.97 17.62 -17.19
CA ALA A 613 -19.54 17.61 -17.46
C ALA A 613 -18.98 19.04 -17.55
N GLY A 614 -17.97 19.34 -16.73
CA GLY A 614 -17.34 20.65 -16.66
C GLY A 614 -18.01 21.64 -15.69
N GLU A 615 -19.13 21.29 -15.05
CA GLU A 615 -19.70 22.07 -13.94
C GLU A 615 -19.04 21.72 -12.61
N ASN A 616 -19.06 22.67 -11.70
CA ASN A 616 -18.59 22.49 -10.32
C ASN A 616 -19.66 22.99 -9.34
N SER A 617 -19.34 23.08 -8.06
CA SER A 617 -20.26 23.51 -7.00
C SER A 617 -20.90 24.88 -7.21
N SER A 618 -20.36 25.74 -8.09
CA SER A 618 -20.88 27.10 -8.35
C SER A 618 -22.27 27.14 -9.00
N VAL A 619 -22.71 26.04 -9.65
CA VAL A 619 -24.08 25.93 -10.21
C VAL A 619 -25.13 25.51 -9.18
N VAL A 620 -24.69 25.20 -7.94
CA VAL A 620 -25.52 24.87 -6.81
C VAL A 620 -25.50 26.02 -5.81
N THR A 621 -26.65 26.49 -5.39
CA THR A 621 -26.80 27.50 -4.35
C THR A 621 -27.55 26.92 -3.18
N ALA A 622 -27.29 27.40 -1.97
CA ALA A 622 -27.98 26.99 -0.74
C ALA A 622 -28.42 28.21 0.07
N GLN A 623 -29.56 28.11 0.70
CA GLN A 623 -30.02 29.09 1.64
C GLN A 623 -30.70 28.46 2.86
N GLY A 624 -30.60 29.11 4.00
CA GLY A 624 -31.36 28.85 5.19
C GLY A 624 -32.44 29.91 5.39
N GLN A 625 -33.57 29.56 5.97
CA GLN A 625 -34.65 30.50 6.34
C GLN A 625 -35.07 30.24 7.79
N ASP A 626 -35.12 31.29 8.61
CA ASP A 626 -35.58 31.16 9.98
C ASP A 626 -37.11 31.09 10.10
N SER A 627 -37.62 30.95 11.31
CA SER A 627 -39.06 30.88 11.58
C SER A 627 -39.82 32.21 11.32
N GLN A 628 -39.09 33.30 11.14
CA GLN A 628 -39.61 34.62 10.78
C GLN A 628 -39.62 34.88 9.28
N GLY A 629 -39.14 33.93 8.50
CA GLY A 629 -39.04 34.03 7.04
C GLY A 629 -37.80 34.76 6.53
N THR A 630 -36.86 35.11 7.41
CA THR A 630 -35.62 35.77 6.99
C THR A 630 -34.71 34.75 6.31
N ALA A 631 -34.27 35.06 5.10
CA ALA A 631 -33.38 34.21 4.30
C ALA A 631 -31.91 34.55 4.54
N TYR A 632 -31.11 33.50 4.72
CA TYR A 632 -29.65 33.58 4.95
C TYR A 632 -28.95 32.78 3.85
N PRO A 633 -28.10 33.42 3.02
CA PRO A 633 -27.33 32.68 2.04
C PRO A 633 -26.29 31.80 2.74
N LEU A 634 -26.19 30.54 2.30
CA LEU A 634 -25.19 29.59 2.75
C LEU A 634 -24.19 29.34 1.65
N THR A 635 -22.92 29.19 2.01
CA THR A 635 -21.86 28.91 1.01
C THR A 635 -21.80 27.43 0.71
N VAL A 636 -21.99 27.04 -0.53
CA VAL A 636 -21.75 25.66 -0.99
C VAL A 636 -20.25 25.51 -1.24
N GLU A 637 -19.60 24.62 -0.48
CA GLU A 637 -18.15 24.37 -0.58
C GLU A 637 -17.84 23.09 -1.35
N PHE A 638 -18.74 22.11 -1.34
CA PHE A 638 -18.56 20.86 -2.05
C PHE A 638 -19.91 20.31 -2.57
N VAL A 639 -19.86 19.64 -3.73
CA VAL A 639 -20.95 18.84 -4.29
C VAL A 639 -20.32 17.62 -4.97
N GLY A 640 -20.73 16.41 -4.57
CA GLY A 640 -20.20 15.17 -5.12
C GLY A 640 -21.08 13.96 -4.81
N ASP A 641 -20.87 12.88 -5.54
CA ASP A 641 -21.58 11.62 -5.29
C ASP A 641 -21.11 10.97 -4.00
N VAL A 642 -22.04 10.40 -3.24
CA VAL A 642 -21.70 9.63 -2.03
C VAL A 642 -21.15 8.27 -2.45
N PRO A 643 -19.89 7.92 -2.10
CA PRO A 643 -19.29 6.65 -2.47
C PRO A 643 -20.14 5.43 -2.05
N GLY A 644 -20.42 4.55 -2.98
CA GLY A 644 -21.22 3.33 -2.73
C GLY A 644 -22.74 3.51 -2.79
N TYR A 645 -23.25 4.73 -3.02
CA TYR A 645 -24.69 5.01 -3.08
C TYR A 645 -25.07 5.68 -4.41
N LEU A 646 -25.52 4.88 -5.38
CA LEU A 646 -25.86 5.37 -6.70
C LEU A 646 -27.03 6.37 -6.65
N GLY A 647 -26.83 7.57 -7.23
CA GLY A 647 -27.85 8.63 -7.29
C GLY A 647 -28.07 9.41 -6.00
N LEU A 648 -27.18 9.23 -5.02
CA LEU A 648 -27.12 10.03 -3.80
C LEU A 648 -25.97 11.03 -3.92
N THR A 649 -26.29 12.33 -3.83
CA THR A 649 -25.29 13.42 -3.89
C THR A 649 -25.17 14.09 -2.54
N GLU A 650 -23.94 14.31 -2.10
CA GLU A 650 -23.57 15.08 -0.92
C GLU A 650 -23.37 16.55 -1.29
N VAL A 651 -23.89 17.44 -0.46
CA VAL A 651 -23.70 18.88 -0.58
C VAL A 651 -23.16 19.43 0.74
N VAL A 652 -21.91 19.87 0.78
CA VAL A 652 -21.35 20.51 1.97
C VAL A 652 -21.62 22.00 1.94
N VAL A 653 -22.33 22.49 2.95
CA VAL A 653 -22.67 23.91 3.11
C VAL A 653 -22.06 24.48 4.38
N ARG A 654 -21.46 25.67 4.26
CA ARG A 654 -20.91 26.41 5.38
C ARG A 654 -21.94 27.40 5.92
N PHE A 655 -22.07 27.46 7.24
CA PHE A 655 -22.97 28.39 7.91
C PHE A 655 -22.52 29.85 7.77
N SER A 656 -23.52 30.73 7.57
CA SER A 656 -23.31 32.18 7.48
C SER A 656 -23.08 32.79 8.87
N ASN A 657 -22.31 33.88 8.91
CA ASN A 657 -22.15 34.72 10.12
C ASN A 657 -23.44 35.41 10.57
N GLN A 658 -24.46 35.42 9.72
CA GLN A 658 -25.70 36.13 9.94
C GLN A 658 -26.81 35.24 10.48
N LEU A 659 -26.57 33.92 10.65
CA LEU A 659 -27.56 32.98 11.17
C LEU A 659 -27.97 33.35 12.60
N PRO A 660 -29.24 33.11 12.99
CA PRO A 660 -29.68 33.27 14.37
C PRO A 660 -28.93 32.28 15.30
N SER A 661 -28.72 32.67 16.55
CA SER A 661 -27.93 31.88 17.50
C SER A 661 -28.54 30.52 17.87
N SER A 662 -29.84 30.31 17.64
CA SER A 662 -30.53 29.04 17.91
C SER A 662 -31.87 29.00 17.20
N GLY A 663 -32.43 27.81 17.07
CA GLY A 663 -33.76 27.59 16.55
C GLY A 663 -33.79 26.73 15.28
N LYS A 664 -34.97 26.67 14.68
CA LYS A 664 -35.21 25.90 13.47
C LYS A 664 -34.78 26.71 12.24
N LEU A 665 -33.96 26.11 11.38
CA LEU A 665 -33.52 26.68 10.12
C LEU A 665 -34.00 25.81 8.96
N TRP A 666 -34.83 26.36 8.09
CA TRP A 666 -35.30 25.69 6.87
C TRP A 666 -34.30 25.84 5.76
N LEU A 667 -33.83 24.73 5.25
CA LEU A 667 -32.82 24.67 4.19
C LEU A 667 -33.45 24.39 2.84
N SER A 668 -32.96 25.03 1.81
CA SER A 668 -33.17 24.66 0.42
C SER A 668 -31.88 24.77 -0.38
N ILE A 669 -31.73 23.93 -1.37
CA ILE A 669 -30.67 24.00 -2.37
C ILE A 669 -31.29 24.23 -3.75
N SER A 670 -30.56 24.84 -4.66
CA SER A 670 -31.04 25.01 -6.04
C SER A 670 -29.92 24.58 -7.01
N LEU A 671 -30.29 23.75 -7.98
CA LEU A 671 -29.41 23.38 -9.09
C LEU A 671 -29.83 24.19 -10.33
N ARG A 672 -28.92 24.99 -10.88
CA ARG A 672 -29.21 25.85 -12.07
C ARG A 672 -30.49 26.66 -11.89
N ARG A 673 -30.71 27.22 -10.70
CA ARG A 673 -31.91 27.97 -10.27
C ARG A 673 -33.20 27.16 -10.11
N VAL A 674 -33.18 25.83 -10.21
CA VAL A 674 -34.32 24.97 -9.91
C VAL A 674 -34.23 24.57 -8.43
N PRO A 675 -35.18 25.02 -7.56
CA PRO A 675 -35.10 24.80 -6.13
C PRO A 675 -35.51 23.36 -5.75
N SER A 676 -34.93 22.88 -4.63
CA SER A 676 -35.33 21.65 -3.96
C SER A 676 -36.61 21.83 -3.12
N ASN A 677 -37.11 20.73 -2.54
CA ASN A 677 -37.95 20.80 -1.36
C ASN A 677 -37.22 21.55 -0.22
N GLN A 678 -38.02 22.08 0.73
CA GLN A 678 -37.49 22.58 1.99
C GLN A 678 -37.37 21.45 3.02
N ALA A 679 -36.28 21.43 3.77
CA ALA A 679 -36.04 20.56 4.90
C ALA A 679 -35.42 21.35 6.04
N PHE A 680 -35.73 21.06 7.29
CA PHE A 680 -35.21 21.86 8.42
C PHE A 680 -34.07 21.12 9.17
N ILE A 681 -33.24 21.90 9.79
CA ILE A 681 -32.32 21.50 10.86
C ILE A 681 -32.58 22.39 12.10
N ASN A 682 -32.08 21.92 13.24
CA ASN A 682 -32.05 22.76 14.45
C ASN A 682 -30.63 23.29 14.67
N ILE A 683 -30.53 24.55 15.00
CA ILE A 683 -29.24 25.18 15.32
C ILE A 683 -29.22 25.53 16.81
N LYS A 684 -28.02 25.47 17.38
CA LYS A 684 -27.74 25.81 18.78
C LYS A 684 -26.51 26.73 18.86
N PRO A 685 -26.37 27.49 19.96
CA PRO A 685 -25.20 28.34 20.18
C PRO A 685 -23.88 27.62 20.12
#